data_509bad0bfbf48035a8678b9cb75af7c1
#
_entry.id   509bad0bfbf48035a8678b9cb75af7c1
#
_cell.length_a   1.000
_cell.length_b   1.000
_cell.length_c   1.000
_cell.angle_alpha   90.00
_cell.angle_beta   90.00
_cell.angle_gamma   90.00
#
_symmetry.space_group_name_H-M   'P 1'
#
loop_
_entity.id
_entity.type
_entity.pdbx_description
1 polymer ?
#
loop_
_entity_poly.entity_id
_entity_poly.type
_entity_poly.pdbx_seq_one_letter_code
_entity_poly.pdbx_strand_id
1 'polypeptide(L)'
;RDEVLAAIYMVRSDVSLTVRQAAIHVWKTIVANTPRTLKEIMPVLMDTLILSLASSSLERRQVAGRALGELVRKLGERVLPSIIPILSRGLKDPDASRRQGVCIGLSEVMGSAGKHQLLSFMDELIPTIRTALCDSTQEVRESAGLAFSTLYKSAGLQAIDEIVPTLLRAMEDDETSATALDGLKQILSVRTAAILPHILPKLVQPPLSSFNAHALGALAEVAGPGLSSHIGTILPTLVLAMDDEDEDVQSTARKAAETVVLVIDEEGVETLIPELLRGVNDNQAAWEAFSRVVSSVPKEQLPTHIKLVRDAVSTARDKERRRKKGLPVLVPGLCLPKALQPFLPIFQQGLISGSAETKEQAAEGLGELIDVTGEKTLKEVVVPITGPLIRILGDRFPWQVKSAILSTLTIIIAKGGLALKPFLPQLQTTFVKCLQDSNRSVRTRAASALGKLSALSTRVDSLVSDLLSMLQSGDDAVKESVLSALKGVVRHAGKSVSSAIRTRGCALLKDLLQVDADDVRSSAAKAIGTLSQYMDEIETADLVQALLSMGALPDWCTRHGALLTFSSISRHCPTKLCHSVSFPSIVDLLKDSLKDDKFPVREASTKTLGRLLCYQLQFEGSTLQLIQLLILALRDDSSEVRRRSLSCIKAAAKINHSALATHISILGPAIGVTLKDSSTPVRLAAERCAVHVFQLTKGADNVNTAQKYLTNMTGLEVRRLAKLPVESDGSESSDDDRRS
;
A
#
# COMPACT_ATOMS: atom_id res chain seq x y z
N ARG A 1 66.17 38.20 -22.06
CA ARG A 1 65.66 37.85 -23.38
C ARG A 1 64.42 36.99 -23.24
N ASP A 2 64.50 35.87 -22.56
CA ASP A 2 63.43 34.89 -22.54
C ASP A 2 62.15 35.41 -21.86
N GLU A 3 62.26 36.18 -20.80
CA GLU A 3 61.12 36.82 -20.14
C GLU A 3 60.38 37.80 -21.04
N VAL A 4 61.15 38.60 -21.85
CA VAL A 4 60.57 39.54 -22.80
C VAL A 4 59.85 38.80 -23.92
N LEU A 5 60.45 37.75 -24.46
CA LEU A 5 59.82 36.92 -25.48
C LEU A 5 58.56 36.22 -24.99
N ALA A 6 58.59 35.68 -23.75
CA ALA A 6 57.42 35.09 -23.11
C ALA A 6 56.28 36.12 -22.93
N ALA A 7 56.61 37.33 -22.46
CA ALA A 7 55.62 38.43 -22.34
C ALA A 7 55.00 38.80 -23.66
N ILE A 8 55.80 39.00 -24.69
CA ILE A 8 55.31 39.30 -26.06
C ILE A 8 54.40 38.16 -26.58
N TYR A 9 54.80 36.93 -26.36
CA TYR A 9 53.96 35.78 -26.78
C TYR A 9 52.59 35.77 -26.12
N MET A 10 52.54 36.07 -24.82
CA MET A 10 51.26 36.13 -24.10
C MET A 10 50.37 37.29 -24.60
N VAL A 11 50.92 38.45 -24.83
CA VAL A 11 50.20 39.63 -25.32
C VAL A 11 49.59 39.44 -26.72
N ARG A 12 50.08 38.46 -27.48
CA ARG A 12 49.45 38.03 -28.74
C ARG A 12 48.04 37.47 -28.56
N SER A 13 47.64 37.12 -27.34
CA SER A 13 46.29 36.67 -26.99
C SER A 13 45.47 37.67 -26.18
N ASP A 14 45.91 38.95 -26.16
CA ASP A 14 45.28 40.04 -25.44
C ASP A 14 43.79 40.23 -25.81
N VAL A 15 43.03 40.80 -24.88
CA VAL A 15 41.60 41.09 -25.08
C VAL A 15 41.39 42.11 -26.19
N SER A 16 42.27 43.12 -26.27
CA SER A 16 42.25 44.15 -27.31
C SER A 16 42.81 43.66 -28.64
N LEU A 17 42.05 43.87 -29.73
CA LEU A 17 42.45 43.51 -31.08
C LEU A 17 43.70 44.24 -31.52
N THR A 18 43.82 45.52 -31.20
CA THR A 18 44.96 46.40 -31.58
C THR A 18 46.24 45.93 -30.89
N VAL A 19 46.15 45.56 -29.61
CA VAL A 19 47.29 45.04 -28.85
C VAL A 19 47.72 43.66 -29.41
N ARG A 20 46.77 42.80 -29.75
CA ARG A 20 47.09 41.50 -30.39
C ARG A 20 47.82 41.63 -31.68
N GLN A 21 47.33 42.54 -32.56
CA GLN A 21 47.92 42.79 -33.86
C GLN A 21 49.35 43.38 -33.74
N ALA A 22 49.56 44.33 -32.83
CA ALA A 22 50.89 44.89 -32.54
C ALA A 22 51.84 43.79 -32.01
N ALA A 23 51.41 42.95 -31.05
CA ALA A 23 52.23 41.92 -30.51
C ALA A 23 52.57 40.84 -31.57
N ILE A 24 51.64 40.50 -32.46
CA ILE A 24 51.88 39.59 -33.59
C ILE A 24 52.91 40.13 -34.55
N HIS A 25 52.80 41.42 -34.83
CA HIS A 25 53.78 42.11 -35.71
C HIS A 25 55.19 42.13 -35.12
N VAL A 26 55.31 42.49 -33.84
CA VAL A 26 56.60 42.53 -33.13
C VAL A 26 57.19 41.11 -33.09
N TRP A 27 56.36 40.04 -32.73
CA TRP A 27 56.81 38.66 -32.70
C TRP A 27 57.38 38.24 -34.06
N LYS A 28 56.71 38.51 -35.16
CA LYS A 28 57.15 38.14 -36.50
C LYS A 28 58.43 38.87 -36.92
N THR A 29 58.67 40.08 -36.39
CA THR A 29 59.87 40.83 -36.66
C THR A 29 61.08 40.34 -35.92
N ILE A 30 60.90 39.85 -34.67
CA ILE A 30 62.01 39.46 -33.79
C ILE A 30 62.33 37.98 -33.88
N VAL A 31 61.29 37.13 -34.13
CA VAL A 31 61.43 35.66 -34.06
C VAL A 31 61.45 35.04 -35.45
N ALA A 32 62.61 34.57 -35.88
CA ALA A 32 62.79 33.95 -37.17
C ALA A 32 62.20 32.52 -37.25
N ASN A 33 62.22 31.77 -36.15
CA ASN A 33 61.70 30.42 -36.09
C ASN A 33 60.89 30.22 -34.81
N THR A 34 59.58 30.37 -34.91
CA THR A 34 58.67 30.31 -33.76
C THR A 34 58.74 28.97 -33.01
N PRO A 35 58.68 27.78 -33.64
CA PRO A 35 58.74 26.51 -32.91
C PRO A 35 60.03 26.31 -32.10
N ARG A 36 61.17 26.70 -32.66
CA ARG A 36 62.48 26.61 -31.99
C ARG A 36 62.54 27.60 -30.81
N THR A 37 62.17 28.84 -31.01
CA THR A 37 62.19 29.88 -29.97
C THR A 37 61.24 29.53 -28.83
N LEU A 38 60.04 29.05 -29.11
CA LEU A 38 59.09 28.60 -28.09
C LEU A 38 59.67 27.45 -27.28
N LYS A 39 60.36 26.52 -27.87
CA LYS A 39 61.02 25.44 -27.14
C LYS A 39 62.11 25.97 -26.20
N GLU A 40 62.86 26.95 -26.63
CA GLU A 40 63.93 27.59 -25.84
C GLU A 40 63.35 28.35 -24.62
N ILE A 41 62.26 29.07 -24.81
CA ILE A 41 61.63 29.89 -23.73
C ILE A 41 60.55 29.16 -22.93
N MET A 42 60.31 27.92 -23.25
CA MET A 42 59.17 27.17 -22.69
C MET A 42 59.10 27.19 -21.15
N PRO A 43 60.19 26.96 -20.38
CA PRO A 43 60.15 27.01 -18.93
C PRO A 43 59.67 28.38 -18.39
N VAL A 44 60.17 29.46 -18.94
CA VAL A 44 59.83 30.84 -18.54
C VAL A 44 58.41 31.19 -18.97
N LEU A 45 58.02 30.81 -20.17
CA LEU A 45 56.68 30.99 -20.69
C LEU A 45 55.63 30.27 -19.85
N MET A 46 55.88 29.01 -19.48
CA MET A 46 54.98 28.24 -18.65
C MET A 46 54.85 28.80 -17.25
N ASP A 47 55.96 29.21 -16.65
CA ASP A 47 55.95 29.86 -15.31
C ASP A 47 55.07 31.15 -15.34
N THR A 48 55.23 31.95 -16.34
CA THR A 48 54.40 33.17 -16.52
C THR A 48 52.93 32.86 -16.79
N LEU A 49 52.65 31.83 -17.59
CA LEU A 49 51.29 31.34 -17.85
C LEU A 49 50.61 30.81 -16.58
N ILE A 50 51.28 29.98 -15.79
CA ILE A 50 50.77 29.42 -14.55
C ILE A 50 50.39 30.52 -13.54
N LEU A 51 51.28 31.48 -13.33
CA LEU A 51 51.01 32.65 -12.47
C LEU A 51 49.82 33.49 -12.95
N SER A 52 49.73 33.68 -14.25
CA SER A 52 48.62 34.43 -14.84
C SER A 52 47.29 33.72 -14.80
N LEU A 53 47.28 32.39 -14.92
CA LEU A 53 46.07 31.56 -14.79
C LEU A 53 45.52 31.56 -13.38
N ALA A 54 46.35 31.67 -12.35
CA ALA A 54 45.95 31.77 -10.95
C ALA A 54 45.68 33.18 -10.48
N SER A 55 45.81 34.17 -11.34
CA SER A 55 45.61 35.58 -11.00
C SER A 55 44.17 35.88 -10.59
N SER A 56 43.98 36.77 -9.64
CA SER A 56 42.66 37.34 -9.28
C SER A 56 42.03 38.17 -10.43
N SER A 57 42.84 38.67 -11.35
CA SER A 57 42.37 39.42 -12.53
C SER A 57 41.78 38.46 -13.57
N LEU A 58 40.48 38.63 -13.88
CA LEU A 58 39.78 37.85 -14.91
C LEU A 58 40.44 38.05 -16.28
N GLU A 59 40.87 39.26 -16.62
CA GLU A 59 41.51 39.56 -17.86
C GLU A 59 42.84 38.79 -18.02
N ARG A 60 43.68 38.76 -16.97
CA ARG A 60 44.93 37.99 -16.99
C ARG A 60 44.67 36.50 -17.17
N ARG A 61 43.69 35.97 -16.49
CA ARG A 61 43.32 34.56 -16.67
C ARG A 61 42.85 34.23 -18.09
N GLN A 62 42.03 35.10 -18.69
CA GLN A 62 41.57 34.96 -20.07
C GLN A 62 42.69 35.01 -21.09
N VAL A 63 43.62 35.96 -20.94
CA VAL A 63 44.76 36.08 -21.82
C VAL A 63 45.67 34.86 -21.74
N ALA A 64 45.98 34.40 -20.51
CA ALA A 64 46.80 33.21 -20.28
C ALA A 64 46.13 31.93 -20.83
N GLY A 65 44.80 31.75 -20.59
CA GLY A 65 44.06 30.61 -21.12
C GLY A 65 44.04 30.58 -22.64
N ARG A 66 43.81 31.72 -23.29
CA ARG A 66 43.89 31.85 -24.77
C ARG A 66 45.29 31.56 -25.31
N ALA A 67 46.32 32.10 -24.67
CA ALA A 67 47.70 31.89 -25.08
C ALA A 67 48.10 30.41 -24.99
N LEU A 68 47.77 29.76 -23.89
CA LEU A 68 48.04 28.35 -23.67
C LEU A 68 47.22 27.46 -24.63
N GLY A 69 45.95 27.72 -24.79
CA GLY A 69 45.10 27.02 -25.71
C GLY A 69 45.52 27.14 -27.17
N GLU A 70 45.93 28.33 -27.59
CA GLU A 70 46.46 28.58 -28.94
C GLU A 70 47.81 27.85 -29.17
N LEU A 71 48.66 27.86 -28.16
CA LEU A 71 49.94 27.15 -28.19
C LEU A 71 49.73 25.64 -28.43
N VAL A 72 48.81 25.05 -27.69
CA VAL A 72 48.51 23.61 -27.79
C VAL A 72 47.80 23.29 -29.11
N ARG A 73 46.84 24.08 -29.54
CA ARG A 73 46.10 23.83 -30.78
C ARG A 73 47.00 23.92 -32.02
N LYS A 74 47.92 24.88 -32.04
CA LYS A 74 48.79 25.10 -33.21
C LYS A 74 49.99 24.18 -33.25
N LEU A 75 50.57 23.83 -32.14
CA LEU A 75 51.84 23.11 -32.01
C LEU A 75 51.79 21.81 -31.22
N GLY A 76 50.59 21.30 -30.89
CA GLY A 76 50.30 20.24 -29.97
C GLY A 76 51.36 19.15 -29.81
N GLU A 77 51.58 18.33 -30.82
CA GLU A 77 52.57 17.23 -30.79
C GLU A 77 54.01 17.68 -30.49
N ARG A 78 54.36 18.93 -30.82
CA ARG A 78 55.72 19.46 -30.63
C ARG A 78 55.92 20.06 -29.24
N VAL A 79 54.87 20.56 -28.62
CA VAL A 79 54.97 21.29 -27.35
C VAL A 79 54.47 20.50 -26.13
N LEU A 80 53.51 19.58 -26.30
CA LEU A 80 52.99 18.71 -25.22
C LEU A 80 54.09 17.99 -24.44
N PRO A 81 55.11 17.35 -25.09
CA PRO A 81 56.21 16.71 -24.36
C PRO A 81 56.99 17.65 -23.44
N SER A 82 57.00 18.96 -23.72
CA SER A 82 57.66 19.98 -22.89
C SER A 82 56.73 20.56 -21.84
N ILE A 83 55.45 20.75 -22.15
CA ILE A 83 54.47 21.40 -21.31
C ILE A 83 54.03 20.48 -20.14
N ILE A 84 53.66 19.24 -20.41
CA ILE A 84 53.09 18.31 -19.42
C ILE A 84 54.10 18.05 -18.29
N PRO A 85 55.37 17.76 -18.49
CA PRO A 85 56.31 17.60 -17.40
C PRO A 85 56.52 18.85 -16.56
N ILE A 86 56.44 20.04 -17.15
CA ILE A 86 56.51 21.30 -16.41
C ILE A 86 55.31 21.47 -15.50
N LEU A 87 54.09 21.19 -15.98
CA LEU A 87 52.87 21.23 -15.19
C LEU A 87 52.91 20.19 -14.08
N SER A 88 53.30 18.97 -14.36
CA SER A 88 53.41 17.90 -13.33
C SER A 88 54.38 18.27 -12.21
N ARG A 89 55.48 18.85 -12.53
CA ARG A 89 56.44 19.34 -11.51
C ARG A 89 55.95 20.55 -10.74
N GLY A 90 55.15 21.40 -11.37
CA GLY A 90 54.55 22.59 -10.76
C GLY A 90 53.62 22.30 -9.57
N LEU A 91 53.10 21.09 -9.42
CA LEU A 91 52.32 20.67 -8.25
C LEU A 91 53.17 20.52 -6.98
N LYS A 92 54.48 20.47 -7.11
CA LYS A 92 55.43 20.44 -5.97
C LYS A 92 55.84 21.81 -5.48
N ASP A 93 55.32 22.88 -6.12
CA ASP A 93 55.62 24.25 -5.74
C ASP A 93 55.02 24.55 -4.35
N PRO A 94 55.77 25.21 -3.44
CA PRO A 94 55.25 25.60 -2.12
C PRO A 94 54.12 26.62 -2.17
N ASP A 95 54.02 27.40 -3.24
CA ASP A 95 52.95 28.39 -3.43
C ASP A 95 51.66 27.77 -3.95
N ALA A 96 50.60 27.86 -3.13
CA ALA A 96 49.28 27.36 -3.50
C ALA A 96 48.71 27.99 -4.81
N SER A 97 48.98 29.28 -5.02
CA SER A 97 48.52 29.98 -6.23
C SER A 97 49.15 29.40 -7.49
N ARG A 98 50.41 29.02 -7.44
CA ARG A 98 51.09 28.31 -8.54
C ARG A 98 50.52 26.94 -8.78
N ARG A 99 50.25 26.16 -7.73
CA ARG A 99 49.63 24.83 -7.82
C ARG A 99 48.22 24.92 -8.43
N GLN A 100 47.45 25.96 -8.04
CA GLN A 100 46.15 26.22 -8.65
C GLN A 100 46.27 26.56 -10.13
N GLY A 101 47.22 27.43 -10.50
CA GLY A 101 47.50 27.77 -11.90
C GLY A 101 47.91 26.53 -12.74
N VAL A 102 48.62 25.59 -12.15
CA VAL A 102 48.95 24.29 -12.77
C VAL A 102 47.66 23.52 -13.10
N CYS A 103 46.74 23.42 -12.17
CA CYS A 103 45.48 22.69 -12.39
C CYS A 103 44.65 23.36 -13.49
N ILE A 104 44.55 24.69 -13.52
CA ILE A 104 43.87 25.44 -14.58
C ILE A 104 44.60 25.21 -15.92
N GLY A 105 45.92 25.24 -15.90
CA GLY A 105 46.74 24.99 -17.09
C GLY A 105 46.54 23.58 -17.65
N LEU A 106 46.47 22.56 -16.79
CA LEU A 106 46.16 21.19 -17.20
C LEU A 106 44.77 21.09 -17.88
N SER A 107 43.76 21.75 -17.31
CA SER A 107 42.42 21.80 -17.89
C SER A 107 42.46 22.45 -19.30
N GLU A 108 43.15 23.58 -19.45
CA GLU A 108 43.29 24.24 -20.76
C GLU A 108 44.04 23.41 -21.80
N VAL A 109 45.12 22.75 -21.39
CA VAL A 109 45.91 21.87 -22.27
C VAL A 109 45.03 20.70 -22.74
N MET A 110 44.35 20.03 -21.83
CA MET A 110 43.48 18.90 -22.14
C MET A 110 42.25 19.32 -23.00
N GLY A 111 41.70 20.48 -22.74
CA GLY A 111 40.57 20.99 -23.52
C GLY A 111 40.94 21.46 -24.92
N SER A 112 42.21 21.82 -25.15
CA SER A 112 42.70 22.34 -26.41
C SER A 112 43.43 21.29 -27.28
N ALA A 113 43.94 20.23 -26.71
CA ALA A 113 44.60 19.14 -27.41
C ALA A 113 43.59 18.13 -27.98
N GLY A 114 43.94 17.53 -29.10
CA GLY A 114 43.17 16.43 -29.66
C GLY A 114 43.22 15.16 -28.78
N LYS A 115 42.16 14.41 -28.79
CA LYS A 115 42.06 13.16 -27.97
C LYS A 115 43.24 12.19 -28.22
N HIS A 116 43.62 12.00 -29.45
CA HIS A 116 44.77 11.13 -29.82
C HIS A 116 46.10 11.66 -29.27
N GLN A 117 46.28 12.96 -29.25
CA GLN A 117 47.49 13.59 -28.72
C GLN A 117 47.67 13.36 -27.22
N LEU A 118 46.52 13.35 -26.48
CA LEU A 118 46.53 13.18 -25.04
C LEU A 118 46.76 11.70 -24.63
N LEU A 119 46.38 10.72 -25.47
CA LEU A 119 46.50 9.32 -25.13
C LEU A 119 47.93 8.88 -24.73
N SER A 120 48.95 9.47 -25.38
CA SER A 120 50.35 9.18 -25.07
C SER A 120 50.83 9.77 -23.74
N PHE A 121 50.07 10.70 -23.13
CA PHE A 121 50.40 11.33 -21.88
C PHE A 121 49.50 10.95 -20.71
N MET A 122 48.60 9.98 -20.89
CA MET A 122 47.66 9.57 -19.84
C MET A 122 48.37 9.07 -18.60
N ASP A 123 49.45 8.30 -18.77
CA ASP A 123 50.26 7.78 -17.66
C ASP A 123 50.89 8.87 -16.77
N GLU A 124 51.00 10.08 -17.27
CA GLU A 124 51.52 11.25 -16.56
C GLU A 124 50.40 12.18 -16.06
N LEU A 125 49.37 12.36 -16.88
CA LEU A 125 48.24 13.26 -16.58
C LEU A 125 47.35 12.72 -15.43
N ILE A 126 47.04 11.43 -15.44
CA ILE A 126 46.18 10.83 -14.40
C ILE A 126 46.82 10.92 -13.01
N PRO A 127 48.07 10.52 -12.77
CA PRO A 127 48.73 10.71 -11.49
C PRO A 127 48.83 12.16 -11.04
N THR A 128 49.06 13.05 -11.99
CA THR A 128 49.16 14.53 -11.72
C THR A 128 47.85 15.06 -11.19
N ILE A 129 46.74 14.79 -11.85
CA ILE A 129 45.41 15.25 -11.40
C ILE A 129 45.01 14.56 -10.09
N ARG A 130 45.32 13.27 -9.93
CA ARG A 130 45.10 12.54 -8.68
C ARG A 130 45.82 13.20 -7.49
N THR A 131 47.06 13.59 -7.67
CA THR A 131 47.84 14.29 -6.66
C THR A 131 47.21 15.66 -6.32
N ALA A 132 46.79 16.41 -7.32
CA ALA A 132 46.13 17.71 -7.14
C ALA A 132 44.79 17.62 -6.43
N LEU A 133 44.03 16.53 -6.62
CA LEU A 133 42.78 16.29 -5.92
C LEU A 133 42.95 16.02 -4.41
N CYS A 134 44.14 15.63 -3.99
CA CYS A 134 44.53 15.44 -2.57
C CYS A 134 45.35 16.60 -1.99
N ASP A 135 45.41 17.71 -2.69
CA ASP A 135 46.18 18.89 -2.24
C ASP A 135 45.69 19.43 -0.89
N SER A 136 46.59 19.98 -0.09
CA SER A 136 46.25 20.57 1.20
C SER A 136 45.37 21.83 1.10
N THR A 137 45.37 22.51 -0.04
CA THR A 137 44.64 23.77 -0.30
C THR A 137 43.37 23.52 -1.06
N GLN A 138 42.26 24.03 -0.56
CA GLN A 138 40.90 23.81 -1.16
C GLN A 138 40.80 24.31 -2.59
N GLU A 139 41.30 25.53 -2.88
CA GLU A 139 41.25 26.13 -4.20
C GLU A 139 42.01 25.31 -5.26
N VAL A 140 43.05 24.61 -4.84
CA VAL A 140 43.78 23.67 -5.72
C VAL A 140 42.94 22.45 -5.99
N ARG A 141 42.27 21.89 -5.00
CA ARG A 141 41.37 20.74 -5.16
C ARG A 141 40.17 21.08 -6.06
N GLU A 142 39.56 22.25 -5.90
CA GLU A 142 38.47 22.72 -6.76
C GLU A 142 38.89 22.81 -8.21
N SER A 143 40.06 23.41 -8.46
CA SER A 143 40.63 23.53 -9.81
C SER A 143 41.00 22.14 -10.39
N ALA A 144 41.46 21.23 -9.54
CA ALA A 144 41.74 19.84 -9.93
C ALA A 144 40.46 19.08 -10.30
N GLY A 145 39.34 19.36 -9.65
CA GLY A 145 38.03 18.80 -10.00
C GLY A 145 37.56 19.19 -11.40
N LEU A 146 37.76 20.44 -11.76
CA LEU A 146 37.51 20.92 -13.13
C LEU A 146 38.47 20.27 -14.15
N ALA A 147 39.74 20.13 -13.81
CA ALA A 147 40.72 19.42 -14.65
C ALA A 147 40.33 17.96 -14.84
N PHE A 148 39.84 17.30 -13.80
CA PHE A 148 39.28 15.92 -13.87
C PHE A 148 38.11 15.84 -14.86
N SER A 149 37.19 16.78 -14.86
CA SER A 149 36.08 16.82 -15.81
C SER A 149 36.56 16.85 -17.27
N THR A 150 37.61 17.60 -17.52
CA THR A 150 38.23 17.67 -18.86
C THR A 150 38.96 16.37 -19.21
N LEU A 151 39.67 15.80 -18.25
CA LEU A 151 40.34 14.49 -18.42
C LEU A 151 39.33 13.39 -18.73
N TYR A 152 38.21 13.37 -18.03
CA TYR A 152 37.15 12.38 -18.23
C TYR A 152 36.59 12.39 -19.66
N LYS A 153 36.48 13.54 -20.30
CA LYS A 153 36.05 13.66 -21.70
C LYS A 153 36.99 12.89 -22.66
N SER A 154 38.24 12.81 -22.31
CA SER A 154 39.28 12.18 -23.15
C SER A 154 39.58 10.71 -22.75
N ALA A 155 39.74 10.46 -21.45
CA ALA A 155 40.12 9.17 -20.90
C ALA A 155 38.92 8.29 -20.45
N GLY A 156 37.73 8.88 -20.22
CA GLY A 156 36.53 8.17 -19.82
C GLY A 156 36.72 7.35 -18.55
N LEU A 157 36.35 6.08 -18.59
CA LEU A 157 36.42 5.15 -17.46
C LEU A 157 37.82 4.94 -16.90
N GLN A 158 38.86 5.05 -17.72
CA GLN A 158 40.23 4.89 -17.26
C GLN A 158 40.59 5.92 -16.17
N ALA A 159 40.15 7.16 -16.33
CA ALA A 159 40.35 8.19 -15.31
C ALA A 159 39.69 7.84 -13.97
N ILE A 160 38.48 7.28 -14.02
CA ILE A 160 37.75 6.85 -12.83
C ILE A 160 38.46 5.65 -12.20
N ASP A 161 38.80 4.63 -12.96
CA ASP A 161 39.40 3.40 -12.47
C ASP A 161 40.75 3.60 -11.78
N GLU A 162 41.52 4.59 -12.19
CA GLU A 162 42.82 4.91 -11.62
C GLU A 162 42.76 5.94 -10.49
N ILE A 163 41.89 6.92 -10.56
CA ILE A 163 41.82 8.01 -9.58
C ILE A 163 40.94 7.65 -8.40
N VAL A 164 39.72 7.17 -8.60
CA VAL A 164 38.74 6.92 -7.55
C VAL A 164 39.23 5.89 -6.52
N PRO A 165 39.76 4.71 -6.91
CA PRO A 165 40.25 3.74 -5.94
C PRO A 165 41.41 4.29 -5.05
N THR A 166 42.21 5.15 -5.59
CA THR A 166 43.32 5.77 -4.84
C THR A 166 42.83 6.79 -3.84
N LEU A 167 41.83 7.61 -4.21
CA LEU A 167 41.17 8.54 -3.30
C LEU A 167 40.44 7.79 -2.17
N LEU A 168 39.76 6.69 -2.50
CA LEU A 168 39.08 5.84 -1.51
C LEU A 168 40.05 5.23 -0.52
N ARG A 169 41.23 4.78 -0.96
CA ARG A 169 42.30 4.29 -0.07
C ARG A 169 42.90 5.41 0.80
N ALA A 170 43.08 6.59 0.23
CA ALA A 170 43.56 7.75 0.99
C ALA A 170 42.56 8.22 2.06
N MET A 171 41.28 7.87 1.90
CA MET A 171 40.26 8.13 2.93
C MET A 171 40.39 7.19 4.16
N GLU A 172 41.04 6.06 4.03
CA GLU A 172 41.29 5.12 5.15
C GLU A 172 42.38 5.61 6.08
N ASP A 173 43.20 6.59 5.69
CA ASP A 173 44.26 7.17 6.50
C ASP A 173 43.79 8.46 7.15
N ASP A 174 43.90 8.53 8.48
CA ASP A 174 43.41 9.66 9.29
C ASP A 174 44.03 11.01 8.88
N GLU A 175 45.29 11.01 8.40
CA GLU A 175 45.96 12.25 7.99
C GLU A 175 45.47 12.80 6.66
N THR A 176 45.07 11.91 5.74
CA THR A 176 44.70 12.29 4.35
C THR A 176 43.21 12.17 4.11
N SER A 177 42.45 11.64 5.07
CA SER A 177 40.99 11.36 4.90
C SER A 177 40.17 12.58 4.51
N ALA A 178 40.41 13.72 5.17
CA ALA A 178 39.62 14.93 4.92
C ALA A 178 39.88 15.52 3.53
N THR A 179 41.17 15.54 3.10
CA THR A 179 41.52 16.05 1.76
C THR A 179 41.10 15.13 0.64
N ALA A 180 41.18 13.79 0.85
CA ALA A 180 40.70 12.81 -0.09
C ALA A 180 39.17 12.85 -0.24
N LEU A 181 38.45 13.02 0.86
CA LEU A 181 36.99 13.19 0.84
C LEU A 181 36.58 14.45 0.06
N ASP A 182 37.25 15.57 0.31
CA ASP A 182 36.98 16.79 -0.45
C ASP A 182 37.33 16.65 -1.93
N GLY A 183 38.42 15.97 -2.26
CA GLY A 183 38.74 15.61 -3.64
C GLY A 183 37.67 14.80 -4.32
N LEU A 184 37.10 13.80 -3.64
CA LEU A 184 35.95 13.05 -4.13
C LEU A 184 34.71 13.93 -4.31
N LYS A 185 34.44 14.83 -3.39
CA LYS A 185 33.36 15.82 -3.52
C LYS A 185 33.54 16.67 -4.77
N GLN A 186 34.74 17.14 -5.06
CA GLN A 186 35.04 17.96 -6.23
C GLN A 186 34.78 17.22 -7.54
N ILE A 187 35.24 15.99 -7.68
CA ILE A 187 34.96 15.19 -8.88
C ILE A 187 33.50 14.78 -9.00
N LEU A 188 32.84 14.49 -7.87
CA LEU A 188 31.43 14.13 -7.83
C LEU A 188 30.53 15.31 -8.25
N SER A 189 30.83 16.52 -7.79
CA SER A 189 30.08 17.73 -8.18
C SER A 189 30.06 17.98 -9.67
N VAL A 190 31.13 17.57 -10.34
CA VAL A 190 31.29 17.80 -11.79
C VAL A 190 30.73 16.63 -12.62
N ARG A 191 30.78 15.40 -12.12
CA ARG A 191 30.40 14.16 -12.84
C ARG A 191 29.66 13.17 -11.98
N THR A 192 28.59 13.60 -11.32
CA THR A 192 27.80 12.82 -10.36
C THR A 192 27.42 11.45 -10.91
N ALA A 193 26.75 11.38 -12.04
CA ALA A 193 26.23 10.13 -12.61
C ALA A 193 27.31 9.13 -13.02
N ALA A 194 28.48 9.62 -13.39
CA ALA A 194 29.60 8.76 -13.80
C ALA A 194 30.38 8.20 -12.59
N ILE A 195 30.45 8.94 -11.50
CA ILE A 195 31.32 8.65 -10.35
C ILE A 195 30.59 7.82 -9.27
N LEU A 196 29.30 8.10 -9.01
CA LEU A 196 28.52 7.39 -7.98
C LEU A 196 28.58 5.87 -8.07
N PRO A 197 28.39 5.23 -9.23
CA PRO A 197 28.44 3.77 -9.32
C PRO A 197 29.79 3.15 -8.92
N HIS A 198 30.87 3.91 -8.99
CA HIS A 198 32.23 3.45 -8.62
C HIS A 198 32.60 3.70 -7.17
N ILE A 199 31.96 4.69 -6.53
CA ILE A 199 32.22 5.03 -5.12
C ILE A 199 31.35 4.19 -4.18
N LEU A 200 30.06 4.08 -4.45
CA LEU A 200 29.08 3.49 -3.53
C LEU A 200 29.37 2.04 -3.15
N PRO A 201 29.77 1.12 -4.05
CA PRO A 201 30.03 -0.26 -3.67
C PRO A 201 31.06 -0.43 -2.56
N LYS A 202 32.04 0.46 -2.47
CA LYS A 202 33.05 0.43 -1.43
C LYS A 202 32.59 1.08 -0.12
N LEU A 203 31.85 2.18 -0.21
CA LEU A 203 31.40 2.93 0.97
C LEU A 203 30.25 2.23 1.71
N VAL A 204 29.45 1.43 1.02
CA VAL A 204 28.29 0.71 1.61
C VAL A 204 28.62 -0.70 2.09
N GLN A 205 29.87 -1.16 2.04
CA GLN A 205 30.25 -2.49 2.53
C GLN A 205 30.09 -2.62 4.06
N PRO A 206 29.33 -3.62 4.54
CA PRO A 206 29.25 -3.87 5.99
C PRO A 206 30.55 -4.56 6.51
N PRO A 207 30.97 -4.32 7.75
CA PRO A 207 30.40 -3.35 8.70
C PRO A 207 30.78 -1.91 8.33
N LEU A 208 29.81 -0.99 8.45
CA LEU A 208 30.02 0.41 8.10
C LEU A 208 30.83 1.09 9.20
N SER A 209 31.96 1.73 8.85
CA SER A 209 32.75 2.54 9.78
C SER A 209 32.12 3.92 9.98
N SER A 210 32.43 4.57 11.11
CA SER A 210 32.03 5.96 11.35
C SER A 210 32.47 6.89 10.23
N PHE A 211 33.68 6.70 9.73
CA PHE A 211 34.20 7.50 8.62
C PHE A 211 33.43 7.28 7.31
N ASN A 212 33.14 6.03 6.95
CA ASN A 212 32.34 5.74 5.75
C ASN A 212 30.93 6.29 5.85
N ALA A 213 30.31 6.24 7.02
CA ALA A 213 29.01 6.84 7.26
C ALA A 213 29.06 8.38 7.08
N HIS A 214 30.08 9.03 7.63
CA HIS A 214 30.30 10.47 7.43
C HIS A 214 30.54 10.80 5.97
N ALA A 215 31.34 10.00 5.27
CA ALA A 215 31.61 10.18 3.85
C ALA A 215 30.34 10.06 3.01
N LEU A 216 29.47 9.10 3.28
CA LEU A 216 28.18 8.95 2.62
C LEU A 216 27.29 10.20 2.79
N GLY A 217 27.21 10.73 4.01
CA GLY A 217 26.48 11.96 4.29
C GLY A 217 27.04 13.16 3.55
N ALA A 218 28.35 13.35 3.58
CA ALA A 218 29.05 14.44 2.91
C ALA A 218 28.91 14.36 1.37
N LEU A 219 29.02 13.17 0.80
CA LEU A 219 28.85 12.97 -0.65
C LEU A 219 27.37 13.12 -1.08
N ALA A 220 26.43 12.79 -0.22
CA ALA A 220 25.01 13.00 -0.47
C ALA A 220 24.65 14.48 -0.68
N GLU A 221 25.23 15.38 0.13
CA GLU A 221 25.03 16.83 -0.04
C GLU A 221 25.48 17.32 -1.42
N VAL A 222 26.57 16.78 -1.92
CA VAL A 222 27.14 17.16 -3.22
C VAL A 222 26.39 16.50 -4.38
N ALA A 223 26.02 15.22 -4.22
CA ALA A 223 25.31 14.48 -5.24
C ALA A 223 23.88 14.96 -5.47
N GLY A 224 23.23 15.47 -4.41
CA GLY A 224 21.85 15.96 -4.49
C GLY A 224 20.88 14.93 -5.06
N PRO A 225 19.97 15.34 -5.95
CA PRO A 225 18.97 14.43 -6.54
C PRO A 225 19.56 13.26 -7.32
N GLY A 226 20.80 13.34 -7.79
CA GLY A 226 21.48 12.23 -8.46
C GLY A 226 21.65 10.97 -7.60
N LEU A 227 21.48 11.09 -6.28
CA LEU A 227 21.53 9.98 -5.34
C LEU A 227 20.26 9.12 -5.34
N SER A 228 19.14 9.64 -5.86
CA SER A 228 17.81 9.01 -5.78
C SER A 228 17.78 7.57 -6.30
N SER A 229 18.47 7.27 -7.38
CA SER A 229 18.56 5.92 -7.97
C SER A 229 19.36 4.92 -7.12
N HIS A 230 20.14 5.39 -6.14
CA HIS A 230 21.03 4.58 -5.30
C HIS A 230 20.54 4.43 -3.84
N ILE A 231 19.39 5.00 -3.50
CA ILE A 231 18.85 4.99 -2.13
C ILE A 231 18.60 3.57 -1.64
N GLY A 232 18.10 2.68 -2.49
CA GLY A 232 17.88 1.27 -2.17
C GLY A 232 19.15 0.52 -1.74
N THR A 233 20.33 1.06 -2.04
CA THR A 233 21.63 0.50 -1.63
C THR A 233 22.18 1.21 -0.39
N ILE A 234 22.03 2.52 -0.31
CA ILE A 234 22.63 3.37 0.73
C ILE A 234 21.83 3.29 2.03
N LEU A 235 20.53 3.46 1.95
CA LEU A 235 19.68 3.57 3.14
C LEU A 235 19.67 2.30 4.01
N PRO A 236 19.54 1.08 3.47
CA PRO A 236 19.61 -0.13 4.28
C PRO A 236 20.92 -0.27 5.04
N THR A 237 22.04 0.12 4.45
CA THR A 237 23.34 0.05 5.09
C THR A 237 23.48 1.06 6.22
N LEU A 238 23.00 2.29 6.03
CA LEU A 238 22.96 3.31 7.07
C LEU A 238 22.02 2.92 8.22
N VAL A 239 20.87 2.33 7.90
CA VAL A 239 19.92 1.84 8.88
C VAL A 239 20.54 0.73 9.75
N LEU A 240 21.27 -0.21 9.15
CA LEU A 240 22.02 -1.22 9.90
C LEU A 240 23.08 -0.59 10.83
N ALA A 241 23.80 0.42 10.35
CA ALA A 241 24.81 1.10 11.13
C ALA A 241 24.24 1.93 12.29
N MET A 242 22.97 2.31 12.24
CA MET A 242 22.28 2.99 13.35
C MET A 242 22.06 2.07 14.56
N ASP A 243 22.09 0.75 14.37
CA ASP A 243 21.97 -0.25 15.45
C ASP A 243 23.33 -0.87 15.83
N ASP A 244 24.44 -0.27 15.39
CA ASP A 244 25.79 -0.70 15.73
C ASP A 244 26.06 -0.56 17.25
N GLU A 245 26.98 -1.38 17.79
CA GLU A 245 27.35 -1.33 19.20
C GLU A 245 28.16 -0.05 19.55
N ASP A 246 28.78 0.57 18.55
CA ASP A 246 29.57 1.80 18.72
C ASP A 246 28.65 3.04 18.56
N GLU A 247 28.57 3.84 19.63
CA GLU A 247 27.78 5.08 19.66
C GLU A 247 28.21 6.10 18.59
N ASP A 248 29.50 6.13 18.24
CA ASP A 248 30.04 7.04 17.24
C ASP A 248 29.54 6.65 15.85
N VAL A 249 29.54 5.36 15.53
CA VAL A 249 28.96 4.82 14.29
C VAL A 249 27.46 5.10 14.24
N GLN A 250 26.71 4.85 15.32
CA GLN A 250 25.27 5.14 15.40
C GLN A 250 24.97 6.61 15.10
N SER A 251 25.65 7.52 15.80
CA SER A 251 25.42 8.95 15.67
C SER A 251 25.76 9.45 14.26
N THR A 252 26.87 8.99 13.70
CA THR A 252 27.32 9.39 12.37
C THR A 252 26.41 8.83 11.28
N ALA A 253 25.98 7.57 11.41
CA ALA A 253 25.03 6.94 10.48
C ALA A 253 23.67 7.63 10.51
N ARG A 254 23.20 8.05 11.69
CA ARG A 254 21.95 8.80 11.83
C ARG A 254 22.02 10.14 11.12
N LYS A 255 23.08 10.91 11.32
CA LYS A 255 23.30 12.19 10.62
C LYS A 255 23.38 12.00 9.10
N ALA A 256 24.09 10.97 8.65
CA ALA A 256 24.22 10.65 7.23
C ALA A 256 22.87 10.27 6.61
N ALA A 257 22.06 9.47 7.30
CA ALA A 257 20.73 9.09 6.83
C ALA A 257 19.80 10.31 6.75
N GLU A 258 19.84 11.21 7.73
CA GLU A 258 19.09 12.46 7.68
C GLU A 258 19.47 13.30 6.45
N THR A 259 20.76 13.43 6.17
CA THR A 259 21.25 14.17 5.00
C THR A 259 20.84 13.48 3.70
N VAL A 260 21.00 12.19 3.58
CA VAL A 260 20.57 11.40 2.40
C VAL A 260 19.08 11.61 2.12
N VAL A 261 18.27 11.55 3.16
CA VAL A 261 16.81 11.67 3.02
C VAL A 261 16.40 13.10 2.64
N LEU A 262 17.09 14.14 3.13
CA LEU A 262 16.79 15.54 2.81
C LEU A 262 17.16 15.93 1.39
N VAL A 263 18.08 15.25 0.72
CA VAL A 263 18.52 15.58 -0.66
C VAL A 263 17.79 14.82 -1.75
N ILE A 264 16.95 13.83 -1.39
CA ILE A 264 16.17 13.07 -2.38
C ILE A 264 15.04 13.90 -2.98
N ASP A 265 14.83 13.70 -4.28
CA ASP A 265 13.69 14.22 -5.02
C ASP A 265 12.46 13.29 -4.93
N GLU A 266 11.42 13.57 -5.72
CA GLU A 266 10.21 12.77 -5.76
C GLU A 266 10.48 11.30 -6.13
N GLU A 267 11.37 11.02 -7.06
CA GLU A 267 11.76 9.65 -7.45
C GLU A 267 12.42 8.90 -6.29
N GLY A 268 13.24 9.60 -5.50
CA GLY A 268 13.84 9.04 -4.30
C GLY A 268 12.83 8.72 -3.22
N VAL A 269 11.82 9.57 -3.02
CA VAL A 269 10.71 9.29 -2.10
C VAL A 269 9.94 8.04 -2.54
N GLU A 270 9.70 7.86 -3.84
CA GLU A 270 9.05 6.65 -4.37
C GLU A 270 9.81 5.38 -4.02
N THR A 271 11.12 5.41 -4.05
CA THR A 271 11.99 4.28 -3.69
C THR A 271 12.05 4.07 -2.16
N LEU A 272 12.04 5.15 -1.38
CA LEU A 272 12.15 5.13 0.06
C LEU A 272 10.93 4.47 0.74
N ILE A 273 9.73 4.78 0.29
CA ILE A 273 8.49 4.26 0.92
C ILE A 273 8.42 2.73 0.89
N PRO A 274 8.66 2.02 -0.23
CA PRO A 274 8.69 0.57 -0.23
C PRO A 274 9.75 -0.03 0.69
N GLU A 275 10.92 0.59 0.81
CA GLU A 275 11.99 0.13 1.70
C GLU A 275 11.60 0.24 3.18
N LEU A 276 10.97 1.34 3.57
CA LEU A 276 10.44 1.53 4.92
C LEU A 276 9.35 0.50 5.25
N LEU A 277 8.44 0.24 4.31
CA LEU A 277 7.36 -0.74 4.50
C LEU A 277 7.85 -2.18 4.59
N ARG A 278 9.01 -2.52 4.04
CA ARG A 278 9.62 -3.85 4.22
C ARG A 278 10.01 -4.15 5.66
N GLY A 279 10.07 -3.13 6.53
CA GLY A 279 10.51 -3.31 7.91
C GLY A 279 11.94 -3.82 7.97
N VAL A 280 12.82 -3.30 7.10
CA VAL A 280 14.24 -3.62 7.10
C VAL A 280 14.82 -3.15 8.43
N ASN A 281 15.01 -4.10 9.32
CA ASN A 281 15.48 -3.92 10.69
C ASN A 281 14.54 -3.06 11.55
N ASP A 282 14.11 -3.53 12.67
CA ASP A 282 13.29 -2.91 13.71
C ASP A 282 13.75 -1.49 14.12
N ASN A 283 14.15 -0.67 13.14
CA ASN A 283 14.87 0.57 13.38
C ASN A 283 13.95 1.77 13.30
N GLN A 284 13.63 2.29 14.47
CA GLN A 284 12.85 3.49 14.67
C GLN A 284 13.50 4.73 14.03
N ALA A 285 14.81 4.76 13.88
CA ALA A 285 15.53 5.91 13.35
C ALA A 285 15.23 6.17 11.85
N ALA A 286 15.02 5.12 11.05
CA ALA A 286 14.59 5.28 9.65
C ALA A 286 13.22 5.95 9.55
N TRP A 287 12.29 5.60 10.44
CA TRP A 287 10.97 6.23 10.52
C TRP A 287 11.04 7.69 10.99
N GLU A 288 11.94 8.01 11.92
CA GLU A 288 12.18 9.38 12.35
C GLU A 288 12.79 10.23 11.22
N ALA A 289 13.74 9.70 10.46
CA ALA A 289 14.31 10.37 9.30
C ALA A 289 13.23 10.66 8.22
N PHE A 290 12.39 9.67 7.92
CA PHE A 290 11.27 9.86 6.99
C PHE A 290 10.25 10.89 7.51
N SER A 291 9.96 10.90 8.81
CA SER A 291 9.11 11.92 9.43
C SER A 291 9.64 13.34 9.25
N ARG A 292 10.96 13.52 9.36
CA ARG A 292 11.61 14.81 9.11
C ARG A 292 11.50 15.25 7.64
N VAL A 293 11.66 14.31 6.70
CA VAL A 293 11.46 14.60 5.27
C VAL A 293 10.04 15.07 4.99
N VAL A 294 9.06 14.33 5.48
CA VAL A 294 7.64 14.70 5.31
C VAL A 294 7.38 16.07 5.94
N SER A 295 8.01 16.39 7.06
CA SER A 295 7.89 17.70 7.70
C SER A 295 8.54 18.85 6.90
N SER A 296 9.54 18.55 6.07
CA SER A 296 10.23 19.51 5.22
C SER A 296 9.49 19.79 3.90
N VAL A 297 8.62 18.88 3.47
CA VAL A 297 7.80 19.04 2.27
C VAL A 297 6.72 20.12 2.51
N PRO A 298 6.50 21.05 1.57
CA PRO A 298 5.41 22.01 1.67
C PRO A 298 4.07 21.32 1.84
N LYS A 299 3.24 21.78 2.79
CA LYS A 299 1.93 21.17 3.11
C LYS A 299 1.03 21.01 1.89
N GLU A 300 1.13 21.89 0.92
CA GLU A 300 0.35 21.88 -0.32
C GLU A 300 0.72 20.70 -1.24
N GLN A 301 1.93 20.19 -1.15
CA GLN A 301 2.44 19.09 -1.97
C GLN A 301 2.23 17.70 -1.32
N LEU A 302 1.97 17.64 -0.02
CA LEU A 302 1.77 16.37 0.69
C LEU A 302 0.66 15.49 0.09
N PRO A 303 -0.51 16.02 -0.32
CA PRO A 303 -1.56 15.18 -0.92
C PRO A 303 -1.16 14.50 -2.23
N THR A 304 -0.17 14.99 -2.96
CA THR A 304 0.31 14.36 -4.20
C THR A 304 0.92 13.00 -3.98
N HIS A 305 1.41 12.73 -2.77
CA HIS A 305 2.04 11.45 -2.38
C HIS A 305 1.03 10.38 -1.92
N ILE A 306 -0.26 10.72 -1.79
CA ILE A 306 -1.29 9.77 -1.32
C ILE A 306 -1.34 8.53 -2.21
N LYS A 307 -1.39 8.71 -3.52
CA LYS A 307 -1.43 7.59 -4.48
C LYS A 307 -0.21 6.70 -4.34
N LEU A 308 0.96 7.28 -4.21
CA LEU A 308 2.22 6.58 -4.04
C LEU A 308 2.22 5.69 -2.78
N VAL A 309 1.78 6.24 -1.66
CA VAL A 309 1.68 5.48 -0.39
C VAL A 309 0.67 4.34 -0.53
N ARG A 310 -0.49 4.58 -1.15
CA ARG A 310 -1.49 3.54 -1.40
C ARG A 310 -0.95 2.40 -2.25
N ASP A 311 -0.27 2.71 -3.35
CA ASP A 311 0.32 1.72 -4.25
C ASP A 311 1.40 0.90 -3.55
N ALA A 312 2.25 1.54 -2.75
CA ALA A 312 3.28 0.89 -1.94
C ALA A 312 2.67 -0.03 -0.87
N VAL A 313 1.65 0.42 -0.16
CA VAL A 313 0.92 -0.37 0.86
C VAL A 313 0.23 -1.58 0.21
N SER A 314 -0.42 -1.39 -0.93
CA SER A 314 -1.06 -2.47 -1.68
C SER A 314 -0.06 -3.53 -2.10
N THR A 315 1.09 -3.12 -2.64
CA THR A 315 2.18 -4.03 -3.04
C THR A 315 2.74 -4.80 -1.85
N ALA A 316 2.98 -4.13 -0.73
CA ALA A 316 3.46 -4.74 0.50
C ALA A 316 2.45 -5.75 1.08
N ARG A 317 1.15 -5.41 1.08
CA ARG A 317 0.06 -6.29 1.50
C ARG A 317 -0.03 -7.54 0.64
N ASP A 318 0.03 -7.41 -0.67
CA ASP A 318 -0.05 -8.55 -1.59
C ASP A 318 1.15 -9.49 -1.45
N LYS A 319 2.33 -8.94 -1.18
CA LYS A 319 3.54 -9.72 -0.89
C LYS A 319 3.38 -10.53 0.40
N GLU A 320 2.91 -9.92 1.47
CA GLU A 320 2.66 -10.62 2.74
C GLU A 320 1.52 -11.63 2.65
N ARG A 321 0.47 -11.34 1.87
CA ARG A 321 -0.64 -12.27 1.61
C ARG A 321 -0.19 -13.54 0.91
N ARG A 322 0.77 -13.44 -0.03
CA ARG A 322 1.38 -14.61 -0.69
C ARG A 322 2.24 -15.42 0.28
N ARG A 323 2.87 -14.76 1.25
CA ARG A 323 3.75 -15.37 2.23
C ARG A 323 3.01 -16.10 3.35
N LYS A 324 1.88 -15.57 3.81
CA LYS A 324 1.08 -16.10 4.93
C LYS A 324 -0.36 -16.36 4.49
N LYS A 325 -0.71 -17.61 4.22
CA LYS A 325 -2.09 -18.00 3.94
C LYS A 325 -2.90 -18.08 5.24
N GLY A 326 -4.02 -17.33 5.31
CA GLY A 326 -5.08 -17.55 6.30
C GLY A 326 -5.01 -16.76 7.61
N LEU A 327 -4.11 -15.77 7.77
CA LEU A 327 -4.05 -14.86 8.92
C LEU A 327 -4.33 -13.42 8.48
N PRO A 328 -4.74 -12.52 9.41
CA PRO A 328 -4.81 -11.11 9.08
C PRO A 328 -3.44 -10.64 8.57
N VAL A 329 -3.45 -10.01 7.39
CA VAL A 329 -2.23 -9.57 6.72
C VAL A 329 -1.75 -8.29 7.38
N LEU A 330 -0.61 -8.36 8.07
CA LEU A 330 0.06 -7.20 8.65
C LEU A 330 1.38 -6.96 7.93
N VAL A 331 1.71 -5.71 7.64
CA VAL A 331 3.00 -5.31 7.07
C VAL A 331 3.99 -5.10 8.21
N PRO A 332 5.13 -5.80 8.24
CA PRO A 332 6.08 -5.74 9.37
C PRO A 332 6.56 -4.33 9.70
N GLY A 333 6.85 -3.51 8.69
CA GLY A 333 7.27 -2.11 8.89
C GLY A 333 6.23 -1.23 9.58
N LEU A 334 4.95 -1.55 9.44
CA LEU A 334 3.83 -0.83 10.07
C LEU A 334 3.45 -1.37 11.45
N CYS A 335 4.17 -2.37 11.96
CA CYS A 335 4.01 -2.88 13.32
C CYS A 335 5.01 -2.27 14.30
N LEU A 336 5.95 -1.46 13.82
CA LEU A 336 6.96 -0.78 14.62
C LEU A 336 6.36 0.40 15.41
N PRO A 337 6.92 0.77 16.57
CA PRO A 337 6.49 1.95 17.29
C PRO A 337 6.62 3.21 16.42
N LYS A 338 5.63 4.10 16.50
CA LYS A 338 5.56 5.37 15.73
C LYS A 338 5.58 5.23 14.20
N ALA A 339 5.42 4.03 13.65
CA ALA A 339 5.50 3.79 12.20
C ALA A 339 4.45 4.55 11.37
N LEU A 340 3.28 4.85 11.94
CA LEU A 340 2.25 5.63 11.26
C LEU A 340 2.51 7.15 11.25
N GLN A 341 3.31 7.66 12.17
CA GLN A 341 3.52 9.11 12.32
C GLN A 341 4.03 9.80 11.04
N PRO A 342 4.98 9.23 10.27
CA PRO A 342 5.43 9.85 9.03
C PRO A 342 4.37 9.94 7.94
N PHE A 343 3.42 9.00 7.90
CA PHE A 343 2.36 8.95 6.89
C PHE A 343 1.17 9.84 7.23
N LEU A 344 0.92 10.09 8.51
CA LEU A 344 -0.25 10.86 8.95
C LEU A 344 -0.33 12.26 8.34
N PRO A 345 0.73 13.08 8.27
CA PRO A 345 0.66 14.41 7.68
C PRO A 345 0.18 14.39 6.23
N ILE A 346 0.57 13.36 5.46
CA ILE A 346 0.18 13.20 4.05
C ILE A 346 -1.34 13.04 3.94
N PHE A 347 -1.92 12.11 4.70
CA PHE A 347 -3.35 11.84 4.68
C PHE A 347 -4.16 12.96 5.35
N GLN A 348 -3.70 13.48 6.47
CA GLN A 348 -4.36 14.58 7.18
C GLN A 348 -4.46 15.84 6.32
N GLN A 349 -3.39 16.19 5.61
CA GLN A 349 -3.41 17.34 4.70
C GLN A 349 -4.39 17.12 3.55
N GLY A 350 -4.43 15.92 2.97
CA GLY A 350 -5.41 15.53 1.95
C GLY A 350 -6.85 15.63 2.43
N LEU A 351 -7.11 15.25 3.68
CA LEU A 351 -8.43 15.35 4.31
C LEU A 351 -8.84 16.81 4.60
N ILE A 352 -7.90 17.67 5.00
CA ILE A 352 -8.19 19.04 5.40
C ILE A 352 -8.37 19.96 4.20
N SER A 353 -7.40 19.98 3.29
CA SER A 353 -7.32 20.97 2.20
C SER A 353 -7.58 20.42 0.80
N GLY A 354 -7.74 19.11 0.65
CA GLY A 354 -7.92 18.47 -0.65
C GLY A 354 -9.29 18.74 -1.29
N SER A 355 -9.39 18.51 -2.60
CA SER A 355 -10.66 18.40 -3.31
C SER A 355 -11.49 17.22 -2.80
N ALA A 356 -12.75 17.11 -3.21
CA ALA A 356 -13.60 15.97 -2.83
C ALA A 356 -12.95 14.62 -3.21
N GLU A 357 -12.38 14.52 -4.40
CA GLU A 357 -11.67 13.33 -4.86
C GLU A 357 -10.42 13.05 -4.01
N THR A 358 -9.63 14.08 -3.70
CA THR A 358 -8.45 13.94 -2.83
C THR A 358 -8.84 13.49 -1.42
N LYS A 359 -9.94 14.01 -0.87
CA LYS A 359 -10.46 13.59 0.43
C LYS A 359 -10.91 12.13 0.44
N GLU A 360 -11.57 11.69 -0.61
CA GLU A 360 -11.96 10.29 -0.79
C GLU A 360 -10.73 9.39 -0.82
N GLN A 361 -9.76 9.70 -1.65
CA GLN A 361 -8.51 8.94 -1.77
C GLN A 361 -7.70 8.95 -0.47
N ALA A 362 -7.66 10.07 0.23
CA ALA A 362 -6.99 10.17 1.54
C ALA A 362 -7.68 9.30 2.60
N ALA A 363 -9.00 9.32 2.66
CA ALA A 363 -9.76 8.51 3.61
C ALA A 363 -9.60 7.01 3.32
N GLU A 364 -9.73 6.60 2.06
CA GLU A 364 -9.54 5.20 1.65
C GLU A 364 -8.11 4.72 1.88
N GLY A 365 -7.13 5.53 1.49
CA GLY A 365 -5.71 5.21 1.68
C GLY A 365 -5.32 5.08 3.15
N LEU A 366 -5.85 5.94 4.00
CA LEU A 366 -5.68 5.84 5.44
C LEU A 366 -6.29 4.55 6.00
N GLY A 367 -7.47 4.16 5.52
CA GLY A 367 -8.11 2.90 5.88
C GLY A 367 -7.27 1.68 5.46
N GLU A 368 -6.75 1.69 4.25
CA GLU A 368 -5.86 0.63 3.73
C GLU A 368 -4.57 0.51 4.54
N LEU A 369 -3.99 1.65 4.92
CA LEU A 369 -2.80 1.72 5.77
C LEU A 369 -3.07 1.14 7.17
N ILE A 370 -4.17 1.54 7.79
CA ILE A 370 -4.57 1.07 9.12
C ILE A 370 -4.89 -0.42 9.11
N ASP A 371 -5.51 -0.92 8.05
CA ASP A 371 -5.87 -2.34 7.93
C ASP A 371 -4.66 -3.27 8.02
N VAL A 372 -3.52 -2.86 7.51
CA VAL A 372 -2.26 -3.62 7.55
C VAL A 372 -1.32 -3.22 8.70
N THR A 373 -1.74 -2.32 9.57
CA THR A 373 -0.98 -1.81 10.72
C THR A 373 -1.23 -2.65 11.97
N GLY A 374 -0.21 -2.83 12.81
CA GLY A 374 -0.34 -3.49 14.10
C GLY A 374 -1.19 -2.70 15.11
N GLU A 375 -1.93 -3.39 15.97
CA GLU A 375 -2.83 -2.75 16.95
C GLU A 375 -2.13 -1.81 17.91
N LYS A 376 -0.92 -2.16 18.35
CA LYS A 376 -0.13 -1.32 19.28
C LYS A 376 0.25 0.01 18.64
N THR A 377 0.72 -0.04 17.41
CA THR A 377 1.10 1.15 16.63
C THR A 377 -0.11 2.03 16.33
N LEU A 378 -1.27 1.44 16.04
CA LEU A 378 -2.50 2.19 15.80
C LEU A 378 -2.97 2.92 17.06
N LYS A 379 -2.91 2.31 18.24
CA LYS A 379 -3.35 2.92 19.51
C LYS A 379 -2.65 4.23 19.82
N GLU A 380 -1.41 4.39 19.40
CA GLU A 380 -0.63 5.62 19.59
C GLU A 380 -1.20 6.82 18.81
N VAL A 381 -1.89 6.57 17.71
CA VAL A 381 -2.33 7.60 16.75
C VAL A 381 -3.84 7.66 16.56
N VAL A 382 -4.61 6.86 17.27
CA VAL A 382 -6.09 6.82 17.18
C VAL A 382 -6.71 8.21 17.38
N VAL A 383 -6.26 8.95 18.37
CA VAL A 383 -6.80 10.27 18.70
C VAL A 383 -6.57 11.28 17.57
N PRO A 384 -5.34 11.48 17.05
CA PRO A 384 -5.10 12.41 15.95
C PRO A 384 -5.84 12.07 14.66
N ILE A 385 -6.11 10.80 14.40
CA ILE A 385 -6.77 10.34 13.18
C ILE A 385 -8.29 10.49 13.27
N THR A 386 -8.88 10.07 14.37
CA THR A 386 -10.34 9.95 14.52
C THR A 386 -11.05 11.29 14.54
N GLY A 387 -10.50 12.28 15.22
CA GLY A 387 -11.08 13.61 15.30
C GLY A 387 -11.36 14.27 13.95
N PRO A 388 -10.34 14.41 13.08
CA PRO A 388 -10.51 14.96 11.74
C PRO A 388 -11.49 14.17 10.87
N LEU A 389 -11.51 12.85 10.94
CA LEU A 389 -12.45 12.02 10.19
C LEU A 389 -13.91 12.26 10.61
N ILE A 390 -14.17 12.33 11.90
CA ILE A 390 -15.53 12.64 12.43
C ILE A 390 -15.97 14.03 11.96
N ARG A 391 -15.09 15.02 12.01
CA ARG A 391 -15.39 16.38 11.58
C ARG A 391 -15.82 16.45 10.12
N ILE A 392 -15.04 15.83 9.23
CA ILE A 392 -15.33 15.82 7.79
C ILE A 392 -16.63 15.06 7.50
N LEU A 393 -16.88 13.96 8.19
CA LEU A 393 -18.13 13.20 8.07
C LEU A 393 -19.37 14.03 8.43
N GLY A 394 -19.21 14.96 9.37
CA GLY A 394 -20.27 15.90 9.77
C GLY A 394 -20.53 17.04 8.76
N ASP A 395 -19.62 17.30 7.86
CA ASP A 395 -19.71 18.37 6.87
C ASP A 395 -20.51 17.95 5.61
N ARG A 396 -20.90 18.94 4.80
CA ARG A 396 -21.66 18.71 3.55
C ARG A 396 -20.74 18.33 2.38
N PHE A 397 -20.12 17.15 2.48
CA PHE A 397 -19.32 16.60 1.39
C PHE A 397 -20.12 15.59 0.55
N PRO A 398 -19.65 15.29 -0.69
CA PRO A 398 -20.23 14.25 -1.52
C PRO A 398 -20.28 12.89 -0.81
N TRP A 399 -21.22 12.04 -1.22
CA TRP A 399 -21.41 10.72 -0.61
C TRP A 399 -20.19 9.81 -0.70
N GLN A 400 -19.36 9.96 -1.74
CA GLN A 400 -18.12 9.19 -1.92
C GLN A 400 -17.17 9.42 -0.75
N VAL A 401 -16.96 10.68 -0.36
CA VAL A 401 -16.11 11.06 0.78
C VAL A 401 -16.66 10.48 2.07
N LYS A 402 -17.95 10.64 2.32
CA LYS A 402 -18.60 10.10 3.52
C LYS A 402 -18.48 8.58 3.60
N SER A 403 -18.70 7.90 2.47
CA SER A 403 -18.61 6.45 2.35
C SER A 403 -17.20 5.94 2.64
N ALA A 404 -16.17 6.60 2.10
CA ALA A 404 -14.77 6.28 2.36
C ALA A 404 -14.40 6.47 3.83
N ILE A 405 -14.83 7.57 4.45
CA ILE A 405 -14.58 7.86 5.86
C ILE A 405 -15.27 6.83 6.77
N LEU A 406 -16.50 6.45 6.48
CA LEU A 406 -17.22 5.43 7.24
C LEU A 406 -16.51 4.07 7.18
N SER A 407 -15.98 3.68 6.02
CA SER A 407 -15.18 2.47 5.88
C SER A 407 -13.92 2.52 6.75
N THR A 408 -13.21 3.63 6.72
CA THR A 408 -11.98 3.83 7.50
C THR A 408 -12.27 3.82 9.00
N LEU A 409 -13.31 4.52 9.44
CA LEU A 409 -13.74 4.50 10.85
C LEU A 409 -14.15 3.10 11.31
N THR A 410 -14.77 2.32 10.44
CA THR A 410 -15.12 0.92 10.73
C THR A 410 -13.88 0.07 11.00
N ILE A 411 -12.81 0.27 10.24
CA ILE A 411 -11.52 -0.42 10.44
C ILE A 411 -10.87 0.04 11.76
N ILE A 412 -10.90 1.34 12.04
CA ILE A 412 -10.36 1.92 13.28
C ILE A 412 -11.10 1.35 14.50
N ILE A 413 -12.43 1.25 14.45
CA ILE A 413 -13.25 0.67 15.52
C ILE A 413 -12.86 -0.78 15.78
N ALA A 414 -12.69 -1.57 14.73
CA ALA A 414 -12.33 -2.99 14.85
C ALA A 414 -10.95 -3.20 15.48
N LYS A 415 -9.99 -2.35 15.18
CA LYS A 415 -8.59 -2.49 15.64
C LYS A 415 -8.24 -1.63 16.86
N GLY A 416 -8.79 -0.42 16.96
CA GLY A 416 -8.49 0.54 18.03
C GLY A 416 -9.12 0.22 19.38
N GLY A 417 -10.23 -0.49 19.37
CA GLY A 417 -10.91 -0.96 20.57
C GLY A 417 -11.16 0.16 21.59
N LEU A 418 -10.76 -0.08 22.83
CA LEU A 418 -10.99 0.86 23.95
C LEU A 418 -10.28 2.21 23.83
N ALA A 419 -9.30 2.35 22.96
CA ALA A 419 -8.65 3.64 22.68
C ALA A 419 -9.61 4.67 22.09
N LEU A 420 -10.73 4.22 21.50
CA LEU A 420 -11.81 5.08 20.97
C LEU A 420 -12.80 5.56 22.02
N LYS A 421 -12.69 5.13 23.26
CA LYS A 421 -13.64 5.49 24.34
C LYS A 421 -13.98 6.98 24.40
N PRO A 422 -13.04 7.93 24.25
CA PRO A 422 -13.36 9.36 24.25
C PRO A 422 -14.26 9.80 23.10
N PHE A 423 -14.27 9.09 22.00
CA PHE A 423 -15.02 9.44 20.77
C PHE A 423 -16.36 8.71 20.64
N LEU A 424 -16.65 7.73 21.51
CA LEU A 424 -17.86 6.90 21.39
C LEU A 424 -19.17 7.72 21.26
N PRO A 425 -19.43 8.77 22.08
CA PRO A 425 -20.65 9.54 21.94
C PRO A 425 -20.74 10.28 20.61
N GLN A 426 -19.64 10.87 20.16
CA GLN A 426 -19.59 11.59 18.88
C GLN A 426 -19.76 10.65 17.68
N LEU A 427 -19.08 9.52 17.69
CA LEU A 427 -19.19 8.49 16.65
C LEU A 427 -20.62 7.96 16.57
N GLN A 428 -21.23 7.64 17.71
CA GLN A 428 -22.61 7.18 17.77
C GLN A 428 -23.57 8.20 17.17
N THR A 429 -23.50 9.45 17.59
CA THR A 429 -24.37 10.53 17.08
C THR A 429 -24.17 10.74 15.57
N THR A 430 -22.94 10.73 15.11
CA THR A 430 -22.61 10.93 13.69
C THR A 430 -23.10 9.78 12.83
N PHE A 431 -22.91 8.54 13.26
CA PHE A 431 -23.38 7.37 12.53
C PHE A 431 -24.91 7.30 12.48
N VAL A 432 -25.58 7.63 13.56
CA VAL A 432 -27.06 7.73 13.58
C VAL A 432 -27.56 8.78 12.58
N LYS A 433 -26.92 9.93 12.46
CA LYS A 433 -27.22 10.90 11.39
C LYS A 433 -27.00 10.34 10.00
N CYS A 434 -25.91 9.60 9.78
CA CYS A 434 -25.61 9.00 8.48
C CYS A 434 -26.59 7.89 8.07
N LEU A 435 -27.35 7.30 8.99
CA LEU A 435 -28.44 6.39 8.66
C LEU A 435 -29.60 7.06 7.91
N GLN A 436 -29.69 8.38 7.97
CA GLN A 436 -30.70 9.20 7.27
C GLN A 436 -30.15 9.86 6.00
N ASP A 437 -28.92 9.55 5.58
CA ASP A 437 -28.33 10.12 4.39
C ASP A 437 -29.11 9.72 3.13
N SER A 438 -29.14 10.60 2.15
CA SER A 438 -29.83 10.36 0.87
C SER A 438 -29.23 9.17 0.09
N ASN A 439 -27.94 8.92 0.26
CA ASN A 439 -27.23 7.86 -0.47
C ASN A 439 -27.25 6.52 0.29
N ARG A 440 -27.67 5.46 -0.40
CA ARG A 440 -27.76 4.11 0.19
C ARG A 440 -26.42 3.57 0.68
N SER A 441 -25.32 3.84 -0.05
CA SER A 441 -23.98 3.37 0.35
C SER A 441 -23.54 3.96 1.70
N VAL A 442 -23.82 5.25 1.91
CA VAL A 442 -23.55 5.91 3.18
C VAL A 442 -24.38 5.30 4.31
N ARG A 443 -25.67 5.11 4.09
CA ARG A 443 -26.56 4.47 5.08
C ARG A 443 -26.11 3.06 5.46
N THR A 444 -25.76 2.23 4.47
CA THR A 444 -25.33 0.85 4.69
C THR A 444 -24.01 0.78 5.49
N ARG A 445 -23.06 1.62 5.12
CA ARG A 445 -21.77 1.67 5.84
C ARG A 445 -21.90 2.23 7.25
N ALA A 446 -22.78 3.22 7.43
CA ALA A 446 -23.09 3.76 8.76
C ALA A 446 -23.74 2.69 9.66
N ALA A 447 -24.65 1.90 9.13
CA ALA A 447 -25.28 0.81 9.86
C ALA A 447 -24.26 -0.25 10.31
N SER A 448 -23.34 -0.62 9.43
CA SER A 448 -22.25 -1.55 9.74
C SER A 448 -21.29 -1.00 10.80
N ALA A 449 -20.91 0.28 10.67
CA ALA A 449 -20.04 0.96 11.62
C ALA A 449 -20.67 1.05 13.01
N LEU A 450 -21.95 1.40 13.07
CA LEU A 450 -22.70 1.51 14.32
C LEU A 450 -22.84 0.16 15.02
N GLY A 451 -23.07 -0.91 14.26
CA GLY A 451 -23.10 -2.27 14.82
C GLY A 451 -21.78 -2.65 15.49
N LYS A 452 -20.66 -2.40 14.85
CA LYS A 452 -19.33 -2.67 15.44
C LYS A 452 -19.01 -1.76 16.64
N LEU A 453 -19.40 -0.48 16.55
CA LEU A 453 -19.22 0.48 17.64
C LEU A 453 -19.96 0.06 18.91
N SER A 454 -21.12 -0.55 18.78
CA SER A 454 -21.95 -0.98 19.91
C SER A 454 -21.26 -1.97 20.84
N ALA A 455 -20.33 -2.75 20.32
CA ALA A 455 -19.51 -3.67 21.14
C ALA A 455 -18.65 -2.95 22.20
N LEU A 456 -18.33 -1.69 21.95
CA LEU A 456 -17.52 -0.84 22.85
C LEU A 456 -18.41 0.06 23.76
N SER A 457 -19.72 0.13 23.49
CA SER A 457 -20.65 1.01 24.19
C SER A 457 -21.10 0.43 25.52
N THR A 458 -21.20 1.28 26.53
CA THR A 458 -21.79 0.96 27.83
C THR A 458 -23.28 1.30 27.93
N ARG A 459 -23.82 2.03 26.92
CA ARG A 459 -25.21 2.52 26.90
C ARG A 459 -25.99 1.94 25.72
N VAL A 460 -25.98 0.62 25.60
CA VAL A 460 -26.62 -0.08 24.47
C VAL A 460 -28.13 0.12 24.46
N ASP A 461 -28.79 0.10 25.60
CA ASP A 461 -30.25 0.31 25.71
C ASP A 461 -30.68 1.68 25.16
N SER A 462 -29.94 2.75 25.47
CA SER A 462 -30.21 4.08 24.93
C SER A 462 -30.09 4.10 23.40
N LEU A 463 -29.03 3.49 22.86
CA LEU A 463 -28.82 3.39 21.41
C LEU A 463 -29.95 2.61 20.73
N VAL A 464 -30.33 1.46 21.25
CA VAL A 464 -31.42 0.66 20.71
C VAL A 464 -32.75 1.42 20.78
N SER A 465 -33.02 2.13 21.89
CA SER A 465 -34.21 2.95 22.02
C SER A 465 -34.28 4.07 20.98
N ASP A 466 -33.16 4.74 20.69
CA ASP A 466 -33.07 5.76 19.66
C ASP A 466 -33.35 5.18 18.27
N LEU A 467 -32.77 4.02 17.95
CA LEU A 467 -33.02 3.32 16.69
C LEU A 467 -34.49 2.90 16.53
N LEU A 468 -35.10 2.38 17.60
CA LEU A 468 -36.53 2.01 17.59
C LEU A 468 -37.43 3.23 17.37
N SER A 469 -37.06 4.37 17.93
CA SER A 469 -37.82 5.64 17.74
C SER A 469 -37.72 6.12 16.26
N MET A 470 -36.58 5.94 15.62
CA MET A 470 -36.41 6.27 14.19
C MET A 470 -37.24 5.37 13.27
N LEU A 471 -37.53 4.13 13.65
CA LEU A 471 -38.38 3.23 12.88
C LEU A 471 -39.85 3.69 12.80
N GLN A 472 -40.29 4.48 13.78
CA GLN A 472 -41.68 4.99 13.82
C GLN A 472 -41.92 6.17 12.88
N SER A 473 -40.88 6.95 12.57
CA SER A 473 -40.99 8.23 11.87
C SER A 473 -40.32 8.27 10.48
N GLY A 474 -39.53 7.28 10.10
CA GLY A 474 -38.75 7.27 8.86
C GLY A 474 -39.51 6.79 7.62
N ASP A 475 -39.01 7.15 6.44
CA ASP A 475 -39.41 6.52 5.19
C ASP A 475 -38.83 5.09 5.06
N ASP A 476 -39.27 4.31 4.08
CA ASP A 476 -38.88 2.90 3.94
C ASP A 476 -37.38 2.69 3.72
N ALA A 477 -36.70 3.61 3.03
CA ALA A 477 -35.27 3.53 2.80
C ALA A 477 -34.46 3.76 4.11
N VAL A 478 -34.93 4.66 4.96
CA VAL A 478 -34.36 4.89 6.29
C VAL A 478 -34.65 3.73 7.21
N LYS A 479 -35.89 3.21 7.19
CA LYS A 479 -36.28 2.02 7.99
C LYS A 479 -35.39 0.82 7.68
N GLU A 480 -35.09 0.53 6.41
CA GLU A 480 -34.17 -0.56 6.01
C GLU A 480 -32.80 -0.38 6.66
N SER A 481 -32.26 0.83 6.61
CA SER A 481 -30.94 1.15 7.16
C SER A 481 -30.89 1.06 8.67
N VAL A 482 -31.93 1.55 9.35
CA VAL A 482 -32.07 1.48 10.81
C VAL A 482 -32.24 0.03 11.26
N LEU A 483 -32.98 -0.79 10.54
CA LEU A 483 -33.13 -2.23 10.80
C LEU A 483 -31.80 -2.96 10.64
N SER A 484 -31.02 -2.60 9.62
CA SER A 484 -29.67 -3.15 9.42
C SER A 484 -28.74 -2.76 10.58
N ALA A 485 -28.80 -1.51 11.03
CA ALA A 485 -28.04 -1.04 12.19
C ALA A 485 -28.47 -1.76 13.48
N LEU A 486 -29.78 -1.90 13.71
CA LEU A 486 -30.32 -2.62 14.85
C LEU A 486 -29.87 -4.08 14.88
N LYS A 487 -29.92 -4.77 13.74
CA LYS A 487 -29.40 -6.13 13.60
C LYS A 487 -27.91 -6.20 13.96
N GLY A 488 -27.11 -5.24 13.49
CA GLY A 488 -25.69 -5.13 13.82
C GLY A 488 -25.45 -4.90 15.30
N VAL A 489 -26.17 -4.00 15.92
CA VAL A 489 -26.08 -3.71 17.37
C VAL A 489 -26.45 -4.92 18.20
N VAL A 490 -27.54 -5.59 17.88
CA VAL A 490 -27.97 -6.81 18.58
C VAL A 490 -26.94 -7.92 18.42
N ARG A 491 -26.35 -8.08 17.24
CA ARG A 491 -25.31 -9.10 16.99
C ARG A 491 -24.07 -8.89 17.88
N HIS A 492 -23.63 -7.65 18.08
CA HIS A 492 -22.39 -7.36 18.81
C HIS A 492 -22.59 -7.06 20.29
N ALA A 493 -23.75 -6.55 20.67
CA ALA A 493 -24.04 -6.09 22.03
C ALA A 493 -25.39 -6.60 22.60
N GLY A 494 -26.00 -7.60 21.97
CA GLY A 494 -27.34 -8.09 22.34
C GLY A 494 -27.47 -8.58 23.78
N LYS A 495 -26.39 -9.11 24.37
CA LYS A 495 -26.36 -9.49 25.79
C LYS A 495 -26.60 -8.33 26.75
N SER A 496 -26.28 -7.12 26.33
CA SER A 496 -26.41 -5.90 27.15
C SER A 496 -27.77 -5.22 26.97
N VAL A 497 -28.63 -5.72 26.07
CA VAL A 497 -29.97 -5.20 25.85
C VAL A 497 -30.91 -5.73 26.93
N SER A 498 -31.60 -4.83 27.64
CA SER A 498 -32.54 -5.21 28.70
C SER A 498 -33.81 -5.89 28.15
N SER A 499 -34.46 -6.71 28.96
CA SER A 499 -35.71 -7.40 28.59
C SER A 499 -36.84 -6.40 28.18
N ALA A 500 -36.95 -5.29 28.85
CA ALA A 500 -37.92 -4.27 28.51
C ALA A 500 -37.74 -3.69 27.11
N ILE A 501 -36.49 -3.42 26.71
CA ILE A 501 -36.12 -2.93 25.37
C ILE A 501 -36.31 -4.03 24.32
N ARG A 502 -35.98 -5.29 24.63
CA ARG A 502 -36.24 -6.43 23.72
C ARG A 502 -37.74 -6.59 23.45
N THR A 503 -38.58 -6.53 24.47
CA THR A 503 -40.03 -6.63 24.34
C THR A 503 -40.61 -5.49 23.50
N ARG A 504 -40.20 -4.27 23.77
CA ARG A 504 -40.61 -3.10 22.96
C ARG A 504 -40.14 -3.22 21.51
N GLY A 505 -38.89 -3.60 21.31
CA GLY A 505 -38.32 -3.81 19.98
C GLY A 505 -39.04 -4.91 19.21
N CYS A 506 -39.33 -6.03 19.86
CA CYS A 506 -40.07 -7.14 19.26
C CYS A 506 -41.48 -6.71 18.82
N ALA A 507 -42.20 -5.90 19.62
CA ALA A 507 -43.51 -5.40 19.27
C ALA A 507 -43.47 -4.50 18.02
N LEU A 508 -42.54 -3.54 17.97
CA LEU A 508 -42.37 -2.65 16.80
C LEU A 508 -41.94 -3.40 15.54
N LEU A 509 -41.02 -4.36 15.68
CA LEU A 509 -40.56 -5.16 14.56
C LEU A 509 -41.66 -6.06 13.98
N LYS A 510 -42.54 -6.60 14.83
CA LYS A 510 -43.73 -7.36 14.37
C LYS A 510 -44.69 -6.50 13.53
N ASP A 511 -44.89 -5.26 13.91
CA ASP A 511 -45.70 -4.32 13.09
C ASP A 511 -45.07 -4.10 11.72
N LEU A 512 -43.77 -4.05 11.61
CA LEU A 512 -43.05 -3.91 10.32
C LEU A 512 -43.07 -5.19 9.45
N LEU A 513 -43.43 -6.34 9.99
CA LEU A 513 -43.63 -7.56 9.20
C LEU A 513 -44.90 -7.50 8.31
N GLN A 514 -45.80 -6.56 8.56
CA GLN A 514 -47.06 -6.39 7.84
C GLN A 514 -46.96 -5.36 6.68
N VAL A 515 -45.84 -4.70 6.53
CA VAL A 515 -45.63 -3.63 5.56
C VAL A 515 -45.48 -4.20 4.14
N ASP A 516 -46.01 -3.50 3.13
CA ASP A 516 -45.92 -3.91 1.74
C ASP A 516 -44.50 -3.91 1.18
N ALA A 517 -43.62 -3.06 1.70
CA ALA A 517 -42.21 -2.97 1.30
C ALA A 517 -41.45 -4.26 1.67
N ASP A 518 -41.05 -5.03 0.67
CA ASP A 518 -40.38 -6.32 0.86
C ASP A 518 -39.04 -6.22 1.58
N ASP A 519 -38.25 -5.18 1.27
CA ASP A 519 -36.94 -4.93 1.90
C ASP A 519 -37.09 -4.64 3.40
N VAL A 520 -38.11 -3.85 3.78
CA VAL A 520 -38.41 -3.53 5.18
C VAL A 520 -38.88 -4.79 5.92
N ARG A 521 -39.80 -5.51 5.32
CA ARG A 521 -40.35 -6.76 5.89
C ARG A 521 -39.25 -7.82 6.11
N SER A 522 -38.39 -8.02 5.12
CA SER A 522 -37.25 -8.93 5.18
C SER A 522 -36.22 -8.52 6.26
N SER A 523 -35.93 -7.22 6.30
CA SER A 523 -34.96 -6.68 7.29
C SER A 523 -35.52 -6.76 8.72
N ALA A 524 -36.81 -6.50 8.92
CA ALA A 524 -37.46 -6.65 10.22
C ALA A 524 -37.42 -8.12 10.67
N ALA A 525 -37.70 -9.08 9.79
CA ALA A 525 -37.62 -10.51 10.09
C ALA A 525 -36.20 -10.93 10.50
N LYS A 526 -35.19 -10.43 9.81
CA LYS A 526 -33.78 -10.70 10.17
C LYS A 526 -33.41 -10.08 11.53
N ALA A 527 -33.90 -8.91 11.84
CA ALA A 527 -33.69 -8.25 13.13
C ALA A 527 -34.32 -9.04 14.28
N ILE A 528 -35.55 -9.51 14.13
CA ILE A 528 -36.22 -10.35 15.13
C ILE A 528 -35.44 -11.66 15.32
N GLY A 529 -35.00 -12.30 14.25
CA GLY A 529 -34.22 -13.53 14.34
C GLY A 529 -32.89 -13.36 15.07
N THR A 530 -32.22 -12.23 14.88
CA THR A 530 -31.01 -11.91 15.64
C THR A 530 -31.33 -11.63 17.12
N LEU A 531 -32.40 -10.90 17.39
CA LEU A 531 -32.86 -10.59 18.75
C LEU A 531 -33.29 -11.84 19.52
N SER A 532 -33.87 -12.83 18.86
CA SER A 532 -34.35 -14.06 19.46
C SER A 532 -33.24 -14.90 20.13
N GLN A 533 -31.99 -14.70 19.77
CA GLN A 533 -30.86 -15.36 20.43
C GLN A 533 -30.76 -15.01 21.92
N TYR A 534 -31.18 -13.82 22.28
CA TYR A 534 -31.04 -13.24 23.62
C TYR A 534 -32.35 -13.24 24.42
N MET A 535 -33.46 -13.69 23.82
CA MET A 535 -34.76 -13.85 24.48
C MET A 535 -34.74 -15.02 25.45
N ASP A 536 -35.49 -14.87 26.55
CA ASP A 536 -35.76 -16.02 27.44
C ASP A 536 -36.84 -16.95 26.86
N GLU A 537 -37.20 -18.03 27.59
CA GLU A 537 -38.19 -19.00 27.15
C GLU A 537 -39.58 -18.39 27.02
N ILE A 538 -39.96 -17.47 27.91
CA ILE A 538 -41.27 -16.83 27.90
C ILE A 538 -41.38 -15.88 26.71
N GLU A 539 -40.37 -15.01 26.53
CA GLU A 539 -40.29 -14.11 25.37
C GLU A 539 -40.34 -14.88 24.05
N THR A 540 -39.63 -16.00 23.98
CA THR A 540 -39.61 -16.85 22.79
C THR A 540 -40.96 -17.52 22.54
N ALA A 541 -41.63 -18.06 23.58
CA ALA A 541 -42.94 -18.65 23.45
C ALA A 541 -44.00 -17.63 22.98
N ASP A 542 -44.00 -16.45 23.52
CA ASP A 542 -44.89 -15.37 23.11
C ASP A 542 -44.66 -14.96 21.65
N LEU A 543 -43.39 -14.88 21.22
CA LEU A 543 -43.04 -14.58 19.84
C LEU A 543 -43.52 -15.68 18.90
N VAL A 544 -43.30 -16.96 19.21
CA VAL A 544 -43.74 -18.08 18.39
C VAL A 544 -45.24 -18.10 18.23
N GLN A 545 -46.01 -17.89 19.31
CA GLN A 545 -47.46 -17.82 19.25
C GLN A 545 -47.96 -16.69 18.38
N ALA A 546 -47.34 -15.49 18.51
CA ALA A 546 -47.68 -14.36 17.65
C ALA A 546 -47.39 -14.64 16.17
N LEU A 547 -46.28 -15.27 15.85
CA LEU A 547 -45.92 -15.62 14.48
C LEU A 547 -46.83 -16.72 13.90
N LEU A 548 -47.24 -17.72 14.69
CA LEU A 548 -48.21 -18.71 14.27
C LEU A 548 -49.56 -18.06 13.92
N SER A 549 -50.03 -17.13 14.75
CA SER A 549 -51.24 -16.35 14.48
C SER A 549 -51.11 -15.50 13.19
N MET A 550 -49.98 -14.82 13.01
CA MET A 550 -49.72 -14.00 11.82
C MET A 550 -49.63 -14.83 10.54
N GLY A 551 -49.09 -16.04 10.63
CA GLY A 551 -48.97 -16.97 9.49
C GLY A 551 -50.32 -17.51 8.99
N ALA A 552 -51.39 -17.37 9.77
CA ALA A 552 -52.74 -17.79 9.44
C ALA A 552 -53.64 -16.63 8.95
N LEU A 553 -53.16 -15.39 8.94
CA LEU A 553 -53.95 -14.23 8.53
C LEU A 553 -54.17 -14.15 7.01
N PRO A 554 -55.27 -13.52 6.55
CA PRO A 554 -55.60 -13.43 5.11
C PRO A 554 -54.60 -12.63 4.28
N ASP A 555 -53.91 -11.65 4.89
CA ASP A 555 -52.94 -10.82 4.22
C ASP A 555 -51.63 -11.61 3.95
N TRP A 556 -51.24 -11.70 2.69
CA TRP A 556 -50.09 -12.47 2.27
C TRP A 556 -48.78 -11.85 2.72
N CYS A 557 -48.67 -10.52 2.86
CA CYS A 557 -47.48 -9.83 3.34
C CYS A 557 -47.20 -10.21 4.77
N THR A 558 -48.23 -10.27 5.60
CA THR A 558 -48.15 -10.70 7.00
C THR A 558 -47.73 -12.17 7.10
N ARG A 559 -48.33 -13.07 6.29
CA ARG A 559 -47.92 -14.48 6.24
C ARG A 559 -46.45 -14.63 5.82
N HIS A 560 -46.04 -13.90 4.78
CA HIS A 560 -44.65 -13.90 4.32
C HIS A 560 -43.68 -13.39 5.40
N GLY A 561 -44.00 -12.29 6.08
CA GLY A 561 -43.23 -11.74 7.19
C GLY A 561 -43.06 -12.74 8.34
N ALA A 562 -44.12 -13.43 8.72
CA ALA A 562 -44.06 -14.47 9.74
C ALA A 562 -43.12 -15.63 9.36
N LEU A 563 -43.19 -16.12 8.11
CA LEU A 563 -42.34 -17.20 7.62
C LEU A 563 -40.89 -16.77 7.44
N LEU A 564 -40.63 -15.55 7.00
CA LEU A 564 -39.27 -14.98 6.96
C LEU A 564 -38.68 -14.91 8.38
N THR A 565 -39.50 -14.60 9.38
CA THR A 565 -39.06 -14.54 10.77
C THR A 565 -38.75 -15.92 11.29
N PHE A 566 -39.60 -16.93 11.07
CA PHE A 566 -39.27 -18.33 11.40
C PHE A 566 -38.00 -18.79 10.71
N SER A 567 -37.80 -18.45 9.45
CA SER A 567 -36.56 -18.74 8.72
C SER A 567 -35.36 -18.07 9.36
N SER A 568 -35.49 -16.84 9.85
CA SER A 568 -34.41 -16.11 10.53
C SER A 568 -34.09 -16.72 11.91
N ILE A 569 -35.12 -17.05 12.69
CA ILE A 569 -34.94 -17.71 13.99
C ILE A 569 -34.28 -19.09 13.80
N SER A 570 -34.69 -19.87 12.83
CA SER A 570 -34.10 -21.18 12.52
C SER A 570 -32.63 -21.10 12.08
N ARG A 571 -32.18 -19.95 11.57
CA ARG A 571 -30.78 -19.70 11.27
C ARG A 571 -29.95 -19.41 12.53
N HIS A 572 -30.48 -18.59 13.43
CA HIS A 572 -29.71 -18.04 14.55
C HIS A 572 -29.83 -18.90 15.82
N CYS A 573 -31.00 -19.47 16.08
CA CYS A 573 -31.27 -20.30 17.27
C CYS A 573 -32.30 -21.37 16.96
N PRO A 574 -31.97 -22.37 16.11
CA PRO A 574 -32.90 -23.44 15.75
C PRO A 574 -33.39 -24.25 16.94
N THR A 575 -32.59 -24.36 18.02
CA THR A 575 -32.95 -25.01 19.28
C THR A 575 -34.26 -24.52 19.87
N LYS A 576 -34.45 -23.19 19.82
CA LYS A 576 -35.66 -22.54 20.38
C LYS A 576 -36.93 -22.87 19.63
N LEU A 577 -36.85 -23.29 18.37
CA LEU A 577 -37.96 -23.77 17.57
C LEU A 577 -38.14 -25.28 17.69
N CYS A 578 -37.07 -26.02 17.49
CA CYS A 578 -37.14 -27.50 17.45
C CYS A 578 -37.43 -28.13 18.79
N HIS A 579 -37.05 -27.54 19.91
CA HIS A 579 -37.32 -28.03 21.25
C HIS A 579 -38.55 -27.36 21.89
N SER A 580 -39.21 -26.47 21.15
CA SER A 580 -40.45 -25.85 21.61
C SER A 580 -41.61 -26.83 21.59
N VAL A 581 -42.50 -26.71 22.57
CA VAL A 581 -43.82 -27.44 22.60
C VAL A 581 -44.63 -27.11 21.35
N SER A 582 -44.45 -25.97 20.76
CA SER A 582 -45.14 -25.52 19.54
C SER A 582 -44.51 -26.03 18.22
N PHE A 583 -43.44 -26.84 18.28
CA PHE A 583 -42.77 -27.34 17.07
C PHE A 583 -43.71 -28.05 16.07
N PRO A 584 -44.61 -28.94 16.51
CA PRO A 584 -45.58 -29.56 15.59
C PRO A 584 -46.47 -28.54 14.89
N SER A 585 -46.93 -27.52 15.61
CA SER A 585 -47.74 -26.41 15.04
C SER A 585 -46.96 -25.58 14.03
N ILE A 586 -45.65 -25.38 14.25
CA ILE A 586 -44.76 -24.70 13.30
C ILE A 586 -44.63 -25.53 12.00
N VAL A 587 -44.43 -26.85 12.12
CA VAL A 587 -44.35 -27.74 10.95
C VAL A 587 -45.65 -27.77 10.17
N ASP A 588 -46.81 -27.80 10.87
CA ASP A 588 -48.11 -27.73 10.23
C ASP A 588 -48.33 -26.42 9.48
N LEU A 589 -47.95 -25.28 10.06
CA LEU A 589 -47.98 -24.00 9.38
C LEU A 589 -47.11 -24.00 8.14
N LEU A 590 -45.89 -24.53 8.21
CA LEU A 590 -44.98 -24.61 7.06
C LEU A 590 -45.56 -25.53 5.96
N LYS A 591 -46.19 -26.64 6.31
CA LYS A 591 -46.88 -27.51 5.37
C LYS A 591 -48.03 -26.81 4.65
N ASP A 592 -48.86 -26.08 5.39
CA ASP A 592 -49.97 -25.33 4.81
C ASP A 592 -49.46 -24.17 3.96
N SER A 593 -48.41 -23.50 4.35
CA SER A 593 -47.75 -22.42 3.61
C SER A 593 -47.12 -22.88 2.29
N LEU A 594 -46.79 -24.15 2.11
CA LEU A 594 -46.37 -24.68 0.79
C LEU A 594 -47.49 -24.70 -0.25
N LYS A 595 -48.75 -24.53 0.17
CA LYS A 595 -49.93 -24.47 -0.70
C LYS A 595 -50.42 -23.04 -0.90
N ASP A 596 -49.70 -22.04 -0.42
CA ASP A 596 -50.07 -20.63 -0.52
C ASP A 596 -50.12 -20.15 -1.99
N ASP A 597 -51.04 -19.27 -2.31
CA ASP A 597 -51.18 -18.70 -3.65
C ASP A 597 -49.97 -17.87 -4.07
N LYS A 598 -49.25 -17.33 -3.12
CA LYS A 598 -48.08 -16.46 -3.36
C LYS A 598 -46.77 -17.25 -3.26
N PHE A 599 -45.98 -17.26 -4.32
CA PHE A 599 -44.69 -18.00 -4.34
C PHE A 599 -43.67 -17.52 -3.29
N PRO A 600 -43.59 -16.20 -2.92
CA PRO A 600 -42.65 -15.79 -1.86
C PRO A 600 -42.95 -16.44 -0.51
N VAL A 601 -44.22 -16.68 -0.20
CA VAL A 601 -44.66 -17.39 1.01
C VAL A 601 -44.21 -18.86 0.93
N ARG A 602 -44.42 -19.54 -0.22
CA ARG A 602 -43.96 -20.91 -0.44
C ARG A 602 -42.42 -21.04 -0.35
N GLU A 603 -41.70 -20.08 -0.93
CA GLU A 603 -40.23 -20.05 -0.86
C GLU A 603 -39.72 -19.88 0.59
N ALA A 604 -40.28 -18.95 1.35
CA ALA A 604 -39.92 -18.72 2.75
C ALA A 604 -40.18 -19.95 3.62
N SER A 605 -41.29 -20.65 3.38
CA SER A 605 -41.59 -21.92 4.02
C SER A 605 -40.55 -23.00 3.68
N THR A 606 -40.22 -23.15 2.41
CA THR A 606 -39.20 -24.10 1.94
C THR A 606 -37.84 -23.83 2.57
N LYS A 607 -37.43 -22.58 2.64
CA LYS A 607 -36.18 -22.15 3.28
C LYS A 607 -36.14 -22.48 4.77
N THR A 608 -37.26 -22.29 5.46
CA THR A 608 -37.40 -22.63 6.90
C THR A 608 -37.29 -24.13 7.11
N LEU A 609 -38.00 -24.92 6.33
CA LEU A 609 -37.94 -26.39 6.37
C LEU A 609 -36.51 -26.90 6.18
N GLY A 610 -35.77 -26.35 5.22
CA GLY A 610 -34.39 -26.74 4.97
C GLY A 610 -33.48 -26.47 6.17
N ARG A 611 -33.64 -25.33 6.82
CA ARG A 611 -32.86 -24.97 8.02
C ARG A 611 -33.18 -25.84 9.22
N LEU A 612 -34.46 -26.13 9.44
CA LEU A 612 -34.89 -27.03 10.48
C LEU A 612 -34.40 -28.49 10.24
N LEU A 613 -34.39 -28.93 8.98
CA LEU A 613 -33.84 -30.25 8.62
C LEU A 613 -32.34 -30.30 8.91
N CYS A 614 -31.57 -29.29 8.55
CA CYS A 614 -30.15 -29.24 8.84
C CYS A 614 -29.85 -29.36 10.36
N TYR A 615 -30.66 -28.74 11.19
CA TYR A 615 -30.53 -28.85 12.62
C TYR A 615 -30.93 -30.25 13.12
N GLN A 616 -32.06 -30.81 12.69
CA GLN A 616 -32.56 -32.14 13.12
C GLN A 616 -31.60 -33.28 12.73
N LEU A 617 -30.90 -33.13 11.57
CA LEU A 617 -29.88 -34.10 11.15
C LEU A 617 -28.68 -34.16 12.10
N GLN A 618 -28.37 -33.09 12.81
CA GLN A 618 -27.28 -33.07 13.79
C GLN A 618 -27.67 -33.77 15.13
N PHE A 619 -28.95 -33.77 15.48
CA PHE A 619 -29.46 -34.15 16.78
C PHE A 619 -30.47 -35.34 16.76
N GLU A 620 -30.47 -36.12 15.69
CA GLU A 620 -31.30 -37.33 15.53
C GLU A 620 -32.81 -37.13 15.78
N GLY A 621 -33.35 -36.05 15.22
CA GLY A 621 -34.79 -35.77 15.27
C GLY A 621 -35.61 -36.49 14.20
N SER A 622 -36.93 -36.23 14.17
CA SER A 622 -37.83 -36.70 13.09
C SER A 622 -37.56 -35.94 11.76
N THR A 623 -36.63 -36.47 10.98
CA THR A 623 -36.19 -35.85 9.73
C THR A 623 -37.07 -36.17 8.51
N LEU A 624 -37.74 -37.33 8.57
CA LEU A 624 -38.51 -37.85 7.42
C LEU A 624 -39.60 -36.89 6.96
N GLN A 625 -40.36 -36.31 7.89
CA GLN A 625 -41.44 -35.37 7.56
C GLN A 625 -40.92 -34.14 6.87
N LEU A 626 -39.78 -33.59 7.33
CA LEU A 626 -39.16 -32.40 6.70
C LEU A 626 -38.63 -32.72 5.31
N ILE A 627 -38.06 -33.89 5.11
CA ILE A 627 -37.59 -34.37 3.79
C ILE A 627 -38.77 -34.50 2.82
N GLN A 628 -39.88 -35.10 3.27
CA GLN A 628 -41.06 -35.24 2.43
C GLN A 628 -41.66 -33.89 2.01
N LEU A 629 -41.67 -32.91 2.90
CA LEU A 629 -42.13 -31.55 2.58
C LEU A 629 -41.18 -30.83 1.60
N LEU A 630 -39.89 -31.02 1.69
CA LEU A 630 -38.94 -30.48 0.71
C LEU A 630 -39.10 -31.17 -0.65
N ILE A 631 -39.36 -32.48 -0.69
CA ILE A 631 -39.67 -33.19 -1.93
C ILE A 631 -40.97 -32.66 -2.58
N LEU A 632 -42.00 -32.35 -1.77
CA LEU A 632 -43.20 -31.70 -2.27
C LEU A 632 -42.88 -30.34 -2.91
N ALA A 633 -42.00 -29.54 -2.30
CA ALA A 633 -41.57 -28.25 -2.86
C ALA A 633 -40.76 -28.41 -4.15
N LEU A 634 -40.15 -29.53 -4.47
CA LEU A 634 -39.51 -29.81 -5.77
C LEU A 634 -40.52 -29.89 -6.94
N ARG A 635 -41.78 -30.06 -6.64
CA ARG A 635 -42.87 -30.13 -7.62
C ARG A 635 -43.66 -28.81 -7.73
N ASP A 636 -43.17 -27.73 -7.11
CA ASP A 636 -43.85 -26.45 -7.12
C ASP A 636 -43.87 -25.84 -8.52
N ASP A 637 -44.88 -25.05 -8.84
CA ASP A 637 -45.02 -24.36 -10.14
C ASP A 637 -43.93 -23.29 -10.33
N SER A 638 -43.47 -22.66 -9.24
CA SER A 638 -42.41 -21.66 -9.27
C SER A 638 -41.01 -22.28 -9.33
N SER A 639 -40.23 -21.89 -10.32
CA SER A 639 -38.84 -22.30 -10.46
C SER A 639 -37.97 -21.87 -9.24
N GLU A 640 -38.28 -20.74 -8.61
CA GLU A 640 -37.59 -20.27 -7.44
C GLU A 640 -37.80 -21.19 -6.22
N VAL A 641 -39.01 -21.64 -6.01
CA VAL A 641 -39.33 -22.61 -4.92
C VAL A 641 -38.59 -23.93 -5.16
N ARG A 642 -38.64 -24.46 -6.41
CA ARG A 642 -37.93 -25.71 -6.76
C ARG A 642 -36.41 -25.56 -6.55
N ARG A 643 -35.81 -24.45 -7.02
CA ARG A 643 -34.40 -24.14 -6.84
C ARG A 643 -34.03 -24.03 -5.35
N ARG A 644 -34.86 -23.38 -4.56
CA ARG A 644 -34.66 -23.23 -3.11
C ARG A 644 -34.69 -24.59 -2.40
N SER A 645 -35.61 -25.47 -2.75
CA SER A 645 -35.65 -26.80 -2.17
C SER A 645 -34.40 -27.61 -2.47
N LEU A 646 -33.88 -27.57 -3.70
CA LEU A 646 -32.62 -28.22 -4.07
C LEU A 646 -31.44 -27.68 -3.26
N SER A 647 -31.37 -26.36 -3.07
CA SER A 647 -30.33 -25.73 -2.23
C SER A 647 -30.42 -26.21 -0.77
N CYS A 648 -31.63 -26.37 -0.24
CA CYS A 648 -31.85 -26.89 1.12
C CYS A 648 -31.42 -28.34 1.26
N ILE A 649 -31.76 -29.17 0.30
CA ILE A 649 -31.34 -30.59 0.29
C ILE A 649 -29.83 -30.74 0.18
N LYS A 650 -29.21 -29.93 -0.69
CA LYS A 650 -27.75 -29.88 -0.81
C LYS A 650 -27.07 -29.47 0.50
N ALA A 651 -27.60 -28.47 1.19
CA ALA A 651 -27.07 -28.02 2.49
C ALA A 651 -27.19 -29.14 3.55
N ALA A 652 -28.34 -29.82 3.58
CA ALA A 652 -28.54 -30.95 4.47
C ALA A 652 -27.58 -32.12 4.19
N ALA A 653 -27.31 -32.40 2.91
CA ALA A 653 -26.36 -33.44 2.51
C ALA A 653 -24.91 -33.14 2.96
N LYS A 654 -24.53 -31.87 3.05
CA LYS A 654 -23.21 -31.47 3.55
C LYS A 654 -23.05 -31.63 5.06
N ILE A 655 -24.12 -31.50 5.81
CA ILE A 655 -24.08 -31.49 7.30
C ILE A 655 -23.98 -32.87 7.90
N ASN A 656 -24.83 -33.80 7.48
CA ASN A 656 -24.80 -35.16 7.98
C ASN A 656 -25.04 -36.17 6.87
N HIS A 657 -23.95 -36.68 6.32
CA HIS A 657 -23.96 -37.62 5.21
C HIS A 657 -24.69 -38.94 5.57
N SER A 658 -24.39 -39.53 6.72
CA SER A 658 -24.89 -40.85 7.10
C SER A 658 -26.39 -40.85 7.37
N ALA A 659 -26.91 -39.83 8.05
CA ALA A 659 -28.32 -39.70 8.33
C ALA A 659 -29.15 -39.42 7.06
N LEU A 660 -28.67 -38.62 6.14
CA LEU A 660 -29.37 -38.33 4.89
C LEU A 660 -29.29 -39.54 3.92
N ALA A 661 -28.20 -40.30 3.93
CA ALA A 661 -28.02 -41.46 3.09
C ALA A 661 -29.12 -42.54 3.34
N THR A 662 -29.66 -42.64 4.53
CA THR A 662 -30.80 -43.55 4.83
C THR A 662 -32.08 -43.19 4.06
N HIS A 663 -32.21 -41.95 3.60
CA HIS A 663 -33.36 -41.44 2.85
C HIS A 663 -33.13 -41.30 1.36
N ILE A 664 -32.04 -41.84 0.83
CA ILE A 664 -31.65 -41.68 -0.60
C ILE A 664 -32.71 -42.31 -1.52
N SER A 665 -33.41 -43.37 -1.06
CA SER A 665 -34.49 -44.00 -1.83
C SER A 665 -35.67 -43.08 -2.15
N ILE A 666 -35.87 -42.04 -1.35
CA ILE A 666 -36.91 -41.03 -1.52
C ILE A 666 -36.35 -39.81 -2.27
N LEU A 667 -35.14 -39.37 -1.94
CA LEU A 667 -34.50 -38.20 -2.51
C LEU A 667 -34.01 -38.42 -3.95
N GLY A 668 -33.46 -39.62 -4.23
CA GLY A 668 -32.86 -39.92 -5.54
C GLY A 668 -33.83 -39.73 -6.72
N PRO A 669 -35.00 -40.34 -6.72
CA PRO A 669 -35.99 -40.15 -7.78
C PRO A 669 -36.47 -38.71 -7.91
N ALA A 670 -36.67 -38.01 -6.79
CA ALA A 670 -37.14 -36.64 -6.79
C ALA A 670 -36.09 -35.68 -7.42
N ILE A 671 -34.81 -35.83 -7.11
CA ILE A 671 -33.73 -35.07 -7.72
C ILE A 671 -33.58 -35.42 -9.21
N GLY A 672 -33.73 -36.72 -9.57
CA GLY A 672 -33.66 -37.19 -10.94
C GLY A 672 -34.65 -36.49 -11.86
N VAL A 673 -35.87 -36.20 -11.40
CA VAL A 673 -36.89 -35.46 -12.15
C VAL A 673 -36.42 -34.01 -12.36
N THR A 674 -35.85 -33.36 -11.37
CA THR A 674 -35.41 -31.95 -11.46
C THR A 674 -34.18 -31.75 -12.32
N LEU A 675 -33.39 -32.78 -12.60
CA LEU A 675 -32.29 -32.72 -13.58
C LEU A 675 -32.75 -32.45 -14.99
N LYS A 676 -34.03 -32.71 -15.30
CA LYS A 676 -34.65 -32.44 -16.58
C LYS A 676 -35.68 -31.29 -16.53
N ASP A 677 -35.59 -30.44 -15.54
CA ASP A 677 -36.47 -29.30 -15.36
C ASP A 677 -36.43 -28.33 -16.57
N SER A 678 -37.54 -27.70 -16.85
CA SER A 678 -37.67 -26.69 -17.93
C SER A 678 -36.75 -25.47 -17.68
N SER A 679 -36.54 -25.12 -16.41
CA SER A 679 -35.74 -23.97 -15.98
C SER A 679 -34.25 -24.31 -15.85
N THR A 680 -33.38 -23.57 -16.54
CA THR A 680 -31.90 -23.73 -16.47
C THR A 680 -31.35 -23.56 -15.07
N PRO A 681 -31.72 -22.52 -14.27
CA PRO A 681 -31.30 -22.38 -12.89
C PRO A 681 -31.65 -23.57 -12.00
N VAL A 682 -32.81 -24.20 -12.25
CA VAL A 682 -33.25 -25.40 -11.51
C VAL A 682 -32.36 -26.61 -11.87
N ARG A 683 -32.12 -26.83 -13.19
CA ARG A 683 -31.24 -27.91 -13.65
C ARG A 683 -29.83 -27.82 -13.05
N LEU A 684 -29.23 -26.62 -13.05
CA LEU A 684 -27.90 -26.39 -12.45
C LEU A 684 -27.90 -26.63 -10.94
N ALA A 685 -28.95 -26.21 -10.25
CA ALA A 685 -29.09 -26.49 -8.81
C ALA A 685 -29.28 -27.99 -8.54
N ALA A 686 -30.02 -28.68 -9.43
CA ALA A 686 -30.23 -30.13 -9.35
C ALA A 686 -28.92 -30.91 -9.57
N GLU A 687 -28.09 -30.53 -10.53
CA GLU A 687 -26.76 -31.11 -10.75
C GLU A 687 -25.87 -30.98 -9.52
N ARG A 688 -25.78 -29.77 -8.96
CA ARG A 688 -25.01 -29.52 -7.73
C ARG A 688 -25.54 -30.28 -6.53
N CYS A 689 -26.85 -30.41 -6.40
CA CYS A 689 -27.49 -31.19 -5.36
C CYS A 689 -27.24 -32.69 -5.53
N ALA A 690 -27.36 -33.21 -6.75
CA ALA A 690 -27.13 -34.63 -7.09
C ALA A 690 -25.71 -35.07 -6.77
N VAL A 691 -24.72 -34.26 -7.08
CA VAL A 691 -23.30 -34.54 -6.72
C VAL A 691 -23.14 -34.78 -5.24
N HIS A 692 -23.74 -33.94 -4.40
CA HIS A 692 -23.59 -34.08 -2.94
C HIS A 692 -24.41 -35.24 -2.40
N VAL A 693 -25.62 -35.47 -2.90
CA VAL A 693 -26.51 -36.52 -2.42
C VAL A 693 -26.02 -37.93 -2.84
N PHE A 694 -25.59 -38.10 -4.09
CA PHE A 694 -25.12 -39.41 -4.57
C PHE A 694 -23.68 -39.74 -4.14
N GLN A 695 -22.88 -38.79 -3.71
CA GLN A 695 -21.57 -39.04 -3.08
C GLN A 695 -21.66 -39.46 -1.60
N LEU A 696 -22.87 -39.48 -1.02
CA LEU A 696 -23.07 -39.94 0.37
C LEU A 696 -22.76 -41.45 0.55
N THR A 697 -22.82 -42.21 -0.53
CA THR A 697 -22.44 -43.62 -0.54
C THR A 697 -20.98 -43.76 -0.97
N LYS A 698 -20.12 -44.34 -0.14
CA LYS A 698 -18.67 -44.42 -0.39
C LYS A 698 -18.31 -45.52 -1.40
N GLY A 699 -17.42 -45.23 -2.36
CA GLY A 699 -16.77 -46.22 -3.22
C GLY A 699 -17.50 -46.53 -4.53
N ALA A 700 -17.31 -47.74 -5.08
CA ALA A 700 -17.91 -48.22 -6.34
C ALA A 700 -19.44 -48.22 -6.32
N ASP A 701 -20.05 -48.23 -5.13
CA ASP A 701 -21.50 -48.22 -4.94
C ASP A 701 -22.19 -46.92 -5.31
N ASN A 702 -21.44 -45.81 -5.41
CA ASN A 702 -22.02 -44.51 -5.76
C ASN A 702 -22.65 -44.53 -7.16
N VAL A 703 -21.97 -45.14 -8.14
CA VAL A 703 -22.46 -45.24 -9.52
C VAL A 703 -23.67 -46.16 -9.58
N ASN A 704 -23.63 -47.27 -8.91
CA ASN A 704 -24.73 -48.25 -8.86
C ASN A 704 -25.98 -47.66 -8.19
N THR A 705 -25.79 -46.96 -7.07
CA THR A 705 -26.87 -46.24 -6.38
C THR A 705 -27.48 -45.14 -7.22
N ALA A 706 -26.65 -44.32 -7.87
CA ALA A 706 -27.12 -43.29 -8.77
C ALA A 706 -27.88 -43.91 -9.98
N GLN A 707 -27.41 -44.99 -10.58
CA GLN A 707 -28.09 -45.69 -11.68
C GLN A 707 -29.45 -46.28 -11.23
N LYS A 708 -29.54 -46.76 -10.00
CA LYS A 708 -30.79 -47.31 -9.47
C LYS A 708 -31.91 -46.26 -9.36
N TYR A 709 -31.55 -45.03 -8.99
CA TYR A 709 -32.53 -43.97 -8.71
C TYR A 709 -32.68 -42.93 -9.84
N LEU A 710 -31.71 -42.85 -10.76
CA LEU A 710 -31.73 -41.94 -11.90
C LEU A 710 -32.16 -42.70 -13.17
N THR A 711 -33.37 -43.21 -13.21
CA THR A 711 -33.88 -44.12 -14.24
C THR A 711 -33.93 -43.56 -15.66
N ASN A 712 -33.81 -42.24 -15.86
CA ASN A 712 -33.93 -41.59 -17.14
C ASN A 712 -32.62 -40.90 -17.64
N MET A 713 -31.48 -41.22 -17.02
CA MET A 713 -30.18 -40.68 -17.46
C MET A 713 -29.34 -41.75 -18.16
N THR A 714 -28.52 -41.34 -19.11
CA THR A 714 -27.54 -42.24 -19.74
C THR A 714 -26.46 -42.67 -18.73
N GLY A 715 -25.93 -43.90 -18.85
CA GLY A 715 -24.89 -44.40 -17.96
C GLY A 715 -23.64 -43.50 -17.89
N LEU A 716 -23.39 -42.68 -18.94
CA LEU A 716 -22.29 -41.75 -19.03
C LEU A 716 -22.53 -40.49 -18.18
N GLU A 717 -23.75 -39.95 -18.19
CA GLU A 717 -24.17 -38.83 -17.38
C GLU A 717 -24.18 -39.19 -15.88
N VAL A 718 -24.65 -40.36 -15.55
CA VAL A 718 -24.62 -40.89 -14.17
C VAL A 718 -23.20 -41.03 -13.66
N ARG A 719 -22.26 -41.54 -14.48
CA ARG A 719 -20.83 -41.65 -14.14
C ARG A 719 -20.18 -40.30 -13.97
N ARG A 720 -20.59 -39.32 -14.78
CA ARG A 720 -20.10 -37.93 -14.70
C ARG A 720 -20.51 -37.30 -13.36
N LEU A 721 -21.78 -37.41 -12.98
CA LEU A 721 -22.30 -36.89 -11.71
C LEU A 721 -21.65 -37.55 -10.49
N ALA A 722 -21.41 -38.85 -10.53
CA ALA A 722 -20.77 -39.59 -9.43
C ALA A 722 -19.26 -39.32 -9.29
N LYS A 723 -18.60 -38.82 -10.35
CA LYS A 723 -17.16 -38.57 -10.36
C LYS A 723 -16.76 -37.10 -10.20
N LEU A 724 -17.71 -36.16 -10.27
CA LEU A 724 -17.39 -34.75 -10.08
C LEU A 724 -16.85 -34.51 -8.67
N PRO A 725 -15.68 -33.87 -8.52
CA PRO A 725 -15.18 -33.51 -7.22
C PRO A 725 -16.19 -32.59 -6.52
N VAL A 726 -16.35 -32.77 -5.21
CA VAL A 726 -17.09 -31.83 -4.36
C VAL A 726 -16.30 -30.51 -4.42
N GLU A 727 -16.77 -29.55 -5.21
CA GLU A 727 -16.20 -28.21 -5.21
C GLU A 727 -16.30 -27.65 -3.79
N SER A 728 -15.17 -27.25 -3.23
CA SER A 728 -15.11 -26.54 -1.95
C SER A 728 -15.82 -25.18 -2.18
N ASP A 729 -17.02 -25.06 -1.66
CA ASP A 729 -17.84 -23.85 -1.78
C ASP A 729 -17.21 -22.66 -1.07
N GLY A 730 -16.39 -21.94 -1.80
CA GLY A 730 -15.95 -20.59 -1.41
C GLY A 730 -16.89 -19.46 -1.82
N SER A 731 -17.98 -19.73 -2.57
CA SER A 731 -18.70 -18.66 -3.27
C SER A 731 -20.23 -18.56 -3.07
N GLU A 732 -20.88 -19.54 -2.47
CA GLU A 732 -22.35 -19.48 -2.35
C GLU A 732 -22.92 -19.02 -1.00
N SER A 733 -22.12 -18.91 0.05
CA SER A 733 -22.57 -18.27 1.30
C SER A 733 -22.57 -16.73 1.23
N SER A 734 -21.99 -16.16 0.16
CA SER A 734 -21.84 -14.73 0.00
C SER A 734 -22.96 -14.03 -0.78
N ASP A 735 -23.76 -14.75 -1.56
CA ASP A 735 -24.79 -14.09 -2.39
C ASP A 735 -26.06 -13.71 -1.59
N ASP A 736 -26.40 -14.44 -0.54
CA ASP A 736 -27.49 -14.04 0.36
C ASP A 736 -27.07 -12.96 1.39
N ASP A 737 -25.76 -12.86 1.70
CA ASP A 737 -25.22 -11.82 2.59
C ASP A 737 -24.75 -10.55 1.84
N ARG A 738 -24.55 -10.61 0.49
CA ARG A 738 -24.24 -9.42 -0.32
C ARG A 738 -25.46 -8.63 -0.77
N ARG A 739 -26.65 -9.17 -0.61
CA ARG A 739 -27.91 -8.47 -0.83
C ARG A 739 -28.63 -8.05 0.46
N SER A 740 -27.93 -8.11 1.63
CA SER A 740 -28.48 -7.62 2.88
C SER A 740 -27.58 -6.60 3.54
#